data_8979e45d58a02f87367e251c969c3557
#
_entry.id   8979e45d58a02f87367e251c969c3557
#
_cell.length_a   1.000
_cell.length_b   1.000
_cell.length_c   1.000
_cell.angle_alpha   90.00
_cell.angle_beta   90.00
_cell.angle_gamma   90.00
#
_symmetry.space_group_name_H-M   'P 1'
#
loop_
_entity.id
_entity.type
_entity.pdbx_description
1 polymer ?
#
loop_
_entity_poly.entity_id
_entity_poly.type
_entity_poly.pdbx_seq_one_letter_code
_entity_poly.pdbx_strand_id
1 'polypeptide(L)'
;MAITNFIQQPQIAIATTGRTRKAATATEINLPTHSQIIALPTYIPEESAEGTSAIFPVHSASLRLETDSPQYLQPWLVEGFCLNPSEAVKFLAAVPLNAAKGEDAFLGGDLRFWSQVSRWSLDLISRCKFLPRIERQSDGAFAAKWQVLLDSAVDGTRLEKFSADMPLVCRTYQEGVGTGDWGLRTGEEFSQSLIPNSQSLLYVNFPTEPQELLLGFLNSTIDAQVRGMVGSQPPMEAKAMASLPSGVRQWLQGLTSTSGTVNADAIEVERLEAALKAWMMPLQYQLTLKTLFRTCFQLRSPEAGETDWTLAYFLQAADDPDFLVDAATIWNNPVERLVYENRTIEQPQETFLRGLGVASRLYPAIAPSFETEYPQSSRITPMQAYEFIKAVAWRLEDSGLGVILPPSLANREGWANRLGLKITAETPKKKQGRLGLQSLLNFQWQLAIGGQTISKAEFDKLVALNSPLVEINGEWVELRPQDIKTAQTFFTTRKDQMALSLEDALRFSTGDTQVIEKLPVVSFEASGALQELIGALNNNQAIAPLPTPVGFKGQLRPYQERGAAWLSFLERWGLGACLADDMGLGKTIQFIAFLLHLKEQDALENSTLLVCPTSVLGNWEREVNKFAPSLKILQYHGDKRPKGKAFLEAVKNHDLIVTSYSLLHRDIKSLQSVPWQIIVLDEAQNVKNPEAKQSKAVRQLEATFRIALTGTPVENRLQELWSILDFLNPGYLGNKQFFQRRFAMPIEKYGDTASLGQLRSLVQPFILRRLKSDREIIQDLPDKQEMTVFCGLTADQAALYQQVVEQSLVEIESAEGLQRRGMILALLIKLKQICNHPAQYLKQATLEQHNSAKLLRLEEMLEEVLAESDRALIFTQFAEWGKLLKPKSVEC
;
A
#
# COMPACT_ATOMS: atom_id res chain seq x y z
N MET A 1 15.66 14.27 14.15
CA MET A 1 15.33 15.46 14.96
C MET A 1 14.19 16.20 14.29
N ALA A 2 13.08 16.36 14.96
CA ALA A 2 12.01 17.19 14.44
C ALA A 2 12.38 18.66 14.75
N ILE A 3 12.50 19.46 13.73
CA ILE A 3 12.75 20.89 13.89
C ILE A 3 11.40 21.55 13.99
N THR A 4 11.01 21.95 15.17
CA THR A 4 9.85 22.82 15.35
C THR A 4 10.09 23.75 16.53
N ASN A 5 9.99 25.03 16.27
CA ASN A 5 9.79 26.06 17.30
C ASN A 5 8.43 25.94 18.02
N PHE A 6 7.82 24.75 18.00
CA PHE A 6 6.50 24.46 18.58
C PHE A 6 6.54 23.09 19.26
N ILE A 7 7.30 22.99 20.35
CA ILE A 7 7.11 21.87 21.26
C ILE A 7 7.08 22.39 22.68
N GLN A 8 5.91 22.88 23.10
CA GLN A 8 5.49 22.63 24.46
C GLN A 8 5.34 21.12 24.58
N GLN A 9 6.06 20.56 25.53
CA GLN A 9 6.19 19.15 25.93
C GLN A 9 5.25 18.16 25.21
N PRO A 10 5.75 17.30 24.31
CA PRO A 10 4.91 16.26 23.75
C PRO A 10 4.68 15.16 24.79
N GLN A 11 3.44 14.99 25.21
CA GLN A 11 3.02 13.78 25.90
C GLN A 11 3.04 12.61 24.91
N ILE A 12 4.11 11.82 24.92
CA ILE A 12 4.21 10.61 24.10
C ILE A 12 3.68 9.43 24.90
N ALA A 13 2.48 8.98 24.58
CA ALA A 13 1.93 7.74 25.11
C ALA A 13 2.59 6.54 24.41
N ILE A 14 3.50 5.86 25.09
CA ILE A 14 4.05 4.57 24.62
C ILE A 14 3.01 3.49 24.92
N ALA A 15 2.32 3.00 23.89
CA ALA A 15 1.43 1.84 24.02
C ALA A 15 2.27 0.56 24.16
N THR A 16 2.34 0.01 25.34
CA THR A 16 2.82 -1.35 25.55
C THR A 16 1.73 -2.34 25.16
N THR A 17 2.00 -3.18 24.18
CA THR A 17 1.12 -4.28 23.75
C THR A 17 1.12 -5.41 24.79
N GLY A 18 0.25 -5.30 25.77
CA GLY A 18 -0.11 -6.38 26.71
C GLY A 18 -1.62 -6.62 26.65
N ARG A 19 -2.03 -7.84 26.42
CA ARG A 19 -3.43 -8.28 26.46
C ARG A 19 -4.00 -8.09 27.86
N THR A 20 -4.57 -6.96 28.16
CA THR A 20 -5.70 -6.79 29.10
C THR A 20 -6.21 -5.35 29.02
N ARG A 21 -7.52 -5.18 28.85
CA ARG A 21 -8.22 -3.88 28.90
C ARG A 21 -8.16 -3.31 30.32
N LYS A 22 -7.15 -2.50 30.59
CA LYS A 22 -7.19 -1.45 31.62
C LYS A 22 -6.51 -0.23 31.01
N ALA A 23 -7.12 0.93 31.21
CA ALA A 23 -6.61 2.21 30.72
C ALA A 23 -5.13 2.35 31.07
N ALA A 24 -4.27 2.44 30.04
CA ALA A 24 -2.86 2.71 30.24
C ALA A 24 -2.74 4.19 30.66
N THR A 25 -2.27 4.41 31.86
CA THR A 25 -1.78 5.72 32.29
C THR A 25 -0.61 6.11 31.40
N ALA A 26 -0.71 7.27 30.76
CA ALA A 26 0.38 7.85 30.00
C ALA A 26 1.56 8.09 30.95
N THR A 27 2.70 7.46 30.67
CA THR A 27 3.94 7.74 31.40
C THR A 27 4.54 8.99 30.76
N GLU A 28 4.56 10.10 31.45
CA GLU A 28 5.30 11.30 31.05
C GLU A 28 6.78 10.97 31.02
N ILE A 29 7.38 11.00 29.83
CA ILE A 29 8.84 10.91 29.68
C ILE A 29 9.36 12.35 29.73
N ASN A 30 9.85 12.76 30.89
CA ASN A 30 10.49 14.04 31.08
C ASN A 30 11.96 13.91 30.59
N LEU A 31 12.21 14.22 29.32
CA LEU A 31 13.55 14.19 28.71
C LEU A 31 14.17 15.56 28.82
N PRO A 32 15.45 15.67 29.27
CA PRO A 32 16.15 16.95 29.31
C PRO A 32 16.33 17.49 27.88
N THR A 33 15.91 18.73 27.66
CA THR A 33 16.14 19.44 26.40
C THR A 33 17.55 20.03 26.40
N HIS A 34 18.21 19.93 25.23
CA HIS A 34 19.51 20.53 24.97
C HIS A 34 19.41 21.44 23.74
N SER A 35 20.00 22.62 23.84
CA SER A 35 20.10 23.54 22.70
C SER A 35 21.41 23.28 21.97
N GLN A 36 21.35 23.05 20.66
CA GLN A 36 22.52 22.79 19.84
C GLN A 36 22.43 23.50 18.49
N ILE A 37 23.58 23.95 17.97
CA ILE A 37 23.67 24.57 16.66
C ILE A 37 23.73 23.46 15.61
N ILE A 38 22.80 23.48 14.67
CA ILE A 38 22.72 22.52 13.56
C ILE A 38 22.67 23.30 12.25
N ALA A 39 23.47 22.88 11.26
CA ALA A 39 23.38 23.44 9.92
C ALA A 39 22.18 22.89 9.18
N LEU A 40 21.23 23.73 8.80
CA LEU A 40 20.00 23.32 8.14
C LEU A 40 19.90 23.90 6.73
N PRO A 41 19.33 23.15 5.77
CA PRO A 41 18.97 23.69 4.47
C PRO A 41 17.98 24.83 4.66
N THR A 42 18.31 25.99 4.12
CA THR A 42 17.55 27.23 4.31
C THR A 42 17.19 27.81 2.95
N TYR A 43 15.95 28.23 2.79
CA TYR A 43 15.48 28.95 1.61
C TYR A 43 15.77 30.43 1.79
N ILE A 44 16.51 31.02 0.86
CA ILE A 44 16.74 32.45 0.76
C ILE A 44 15.95 32.93 -0.45
N PRO A 45 14.87 33.70 -0.28
CA PRO A 45 14.12 34.24 -1.42
C PRO A 45 14.98 35.20 -2.22
N GLU A 46 14.90 35.14 -3.56
CA GLU A 46 15.51 36.13 -4.45
C GLU A 46 14.97 37.53 -4.09
N GLU A 47 15.83 38.53 -4.09
CA GLU A 47 15.54 39.90 -3.66
C GLU A 47 14.25 40.45 -4.35
N SER A 48 13.18 40.56 -3.63
CA SER A 48 12.10 41.48 -4.01
C SER A 48 12.43 42.88 -3.54
N ALA A 49 12.16 43.89 -4.35
CA ALA A 49 12.60 45.30 -4.20
C ALA A 49 12.05 46.03 -2.94
N GLU A 50 11.41 45.37 -2.02
CA GLU A 50 10.91 45.93 -0.76
C GLU A 50 11.31 45.03 0.42
N GLY A 51 12.30 45.52 1.18
CA GLY A 51 13.02 44.86 2.23
C GLY A 51 12.20 44.18 3.31
N THR A 52 12.59 42.98 3.63
CA THR A 52 12.47 42.07 4.74
C THR A 52 11.95 40.70 4.28
N SER A 53 12.82 39.96 3.61
CA SER A 53 12.55 38.53 3.33
C SER A 53 12.95 37.69 4.54
N ALA A 54 11.99 37.08 5.23
CA ALA A 54 12.27 36.17 6.34
C ALA A 54 12.91 34.87 5.79
N ILE A 55 14.04 34.48 6.39
CA ILE A 55 14.76 33.26 6.07
C ILE A 55 14.15 32.13 6.89
N PHE A 56 13.78 31.00 6.23
CA PHE A 56 13.19 29.85 6.91
C PHE A 56 13.96 28.56 6.61
N PRO A 57 14.13 27.64 7.57
CA PRO A 57 14.66 26.32 7.29
C PRO A 57 13.68 25.56 6.38
N VAL A 58 14.25 24.83 5.41
CA VAL A 58 13.45 23.99 4.50
C VAL A 58 12.82 22.85 5.29
N HIS A 59 11.54 22.62 5.10
CA HIS A 59 10.82 21.56 5.80
C HIS A 59 11.38 20.19 5.40
N SER A 60 11.79 19.37 6.36
CA SER A 60 12.37 18.05 6.17
C SER A 60 11.43 16.99 5.57
N ALA A 61 10.16 17.34 5.34
CA ALA A 61 9.18 16.43 4.72
C ALA A 61 9.39 16.23 3.21
N SER A 62 10.08 17.14 2.52
CA SER A 62 10.46 16.96 1.12
C SER A 62 11.68 16.05 1.05
N LEU A 63 11.47 14.77 0.73
CA LEU A 63 12.52 13.75 0.58
C LEU A 63 13.40 13.96 -0.67
N ARG A 64 12.99 14.81 -1.61
CA ARG A 64 13.72 15.14 -2.83
C ARG A 64 13.72 16.64 -3.05
N LEU A 65 14.87 17.16 -3.35
CA LEU A 65 15.07 18.54 -3.79
C LEU A 65 14.60 18.67 -5.24
N GLU A 66 13.29 18.79 -5.46
CA GLU A 66 12.71 19.08 -6.78
C GLU A 66 12.41 20.58 -6.93
N THR A 67 13.17 21.45 -6.31
CA THR A 67 13.03 22.89 -6.53
C THR A 67 14.26 23.43 -7.19
N ASP A 68 14.12 24.13 -8.31
CA ASP A 68 15.16 24.83 -9.06
C ASP A 68 15.80 26.02 -8.26
N SER A 69 15.45 26.17 -7.00
CA SER A 69 15.96 27.23 -6.14
C SER A 69 17.19 26.75 -5.36
N PRO A 70 18.32 27.47 -5.39
CA PRO A 70 19.50 27.12 -4.64
C PRO A 70 19.22 27.12 -3.13
N GLN A 71 19.53 26.02 -2.47
CA GLN A 71 19.39 25.86 -1.03
C GLN A 71 20.76 26.02 -0.38
N TYR A 72 20.82 26.82 0.67
CA TYR A 72 22.04 27.07 1.42
C TYR A 72 21.94 26.45 2.81
N LEU A 73 23.05 25.94 3.32
CA LEU A 73 23.14 25.49 4.70
C LEU A 73 23.41 26.68 5.62
N GLN A 74 22.50 26.94 6.57
CA GLN A 74 22.64 28.00 7.55
C GLN A 74 22.65 27.39 8.97
N PRO A 75 23.43 27.97 9.91
CA PRO A 75 23.44 27.54 11.29
C PRO A 75 22.13 27.97 12.00
N TRP A 76 21.45 27.02 12.62
CA TRP A 76 20.25 27.24 13.42
C TRP A 76 20.45 26.72 14.84
N LEU A 77 20.01 27.49 15.84
CA LEU A 77 19.92 27.01 17.21
C LEU A 77 18.66 26.17 17.33
N VAL A 78 18.82 24.88 17.60
CA VAL A 78 17.70 23.93 17.70
C VAL A 78 17.64 23.35 19.09
N GLU A 79 16.46 23.40 19.69
CA GLU A 79 16.19 22.69 20.93
C GLU A 79 15.76 21.26 20.61
N GLY A 80 16.41 20.31 21.23
CA GLY A 80 16.13 18.89 21.05
C GLY A 80 16.43 18.08 22.29
N PHE A 81 16.11 16.82 22.29
CA PHE A 81 16.48 15.89 23.36
C PHE A 81 17.41 14.81 22.84
N CYS A 82 18.39 14.42 23.66
CA CYS A 82 19.31 13.33 23.35
C CYS A 82 18.74 12.01 23.91
N LEU A 83 18.59 11.04 23.03
CA LEU A 83 18.16 9.68 23.38
C LEU A 83 19.38 8.76 23.36
N ASN A 84 19.49 7.87 24.36
CA ASN A 84 20.43 6.77 24.25
C ASN A 84 19.97 5.78 23.14
N PRO A 85 20.85 4.93 22.60
CA PRO A 85 20.50 4.06 21.47
C PRO A 85 19.29 3.14 21.72
N SER A 86 19.10 2.68 22.95
CA SER A 86 17.95 1.83 23.32
C SER A 86 16.63 2.62 23.37
N GLU A 87 16.66 3.83 23.88
CA GLU A 87 15.52 4.75 23.90
C GLU A 87 15.19 5.22 22.48
N ALA A 88 16.21 5.50 21.66
CA ALA A 88 16.04 5.89 20.28
C ALA A 88 15.29 4.81 19.47
N VAL A 89 15.64 3.54 19.64
CA VAL A 89 14.92 2.43 18.98
C VAL A 89 13.46 2.36 19.42
N LYS A 90 13.17 2.49 20.71
CA LYS A 90 11.79 2.47 21.23
C LYS A 90 10.98 3.65 20.67
N PHE A 91 11.56 4.84 20.69
CA PHE A 91 10.93 6.04 20.15
C PHE A 91 10.65 5.92 18.66
N LEU A 92 11.67 5.58 17.87
CA LEU A 92 11.57 5.49 16.41
C LEU A 92 10.65 4.35 15.94
N ALA A 93 10.60 3.24 16.70
CA ALA A 93 9.67 2.15 16.40
C ALA A 93 8.20 2.54 16.65
N ALA A 94 7.94 3.49 17.55
CA ALA A 94 6.60 4.01 17.84
C ALA A 94 6.13 5.03 16.78
N VAL A 95 7.04 5.62 15.99
CA VAL A 95 6.70 6.58 14.91
C VAL A 95 5.91 5.86 13.80
N PRO A 96 4.71 6.37 13.42
CA PRO A 96 3.92 5.77 12.36
C PRO A 96 4.61 5.90 10.99
N LEU A 97 4.59 4.82 10.19
CA LEU A 97 5.21 4.80 8.84
C LEU A 97 4.41 5.57 7.79
N ASN A 98 3.10 5.63 7.95
CA ASN A 98 2.22 6.32 7.00
C ASN A 98 1.98 7.74 7.47
N ALA A 99 2.05 8.70 6.53
CA ALA A 99 1.50 10.02 6.76
C ALA A 99 0.00 9.86 7.05
N ALA A 100 -0.40 9.91 8.33
CA ALA A 100 -1.80 9.99 8.66
C ALA A 100 -2.32 11.31 8.08
N LYS A 101 -3.34 11.23 7.23
CA LYS A 101 -4.07 12.40 6.79
C LYS A 101 -4.77 12.97 8.03
N GLY A 102 -4.22 14.02 8.60
CA GLY A 102 -4.78 14.71 9.77
C GLY A 102 -3.71 15.22 10.73
N GLU A 103 -3.61 14.66 11.89
CA GLU A 103 -2.83 15.21 13.02
C GLU A 103 -1.30 14.95 12.95
N ASP A 104 -0.84 14.05 12.07
CA ASP A 104 0.59 13.67 11.94
C ASP A 104 1.31 14.41 10.79
N ALA A 105 0.78 15.53 10.32
CA ALA A 105 1.34 16.30 9.21
C ALA A 105 2.71 16.94 9.54
N PHE A 106 3.13 16.88 10.81
CA PHE A 106 4.34 17.52 11.32
C PHE A 106 5.54 16.57 11.47
N LEU A 107 5.41 15.29 11.11
CA LEU A 107 6.54 14.37 11.13
C LEU A 107 7.52 14.69 9.99
N GLY A 108 8.72 15.10 10.34
CA GLY A 108 9.78 15.37 9.38
C GLY A 108 10.21 14.15 8.57
N GLY A 109 10.77 14.38 7.38
CA GLY A 109 11.30 13.32 6.54
C GLY A 109 12.47 12.55 7.17
N ASP A 110 13.30 13.26 7.96
CA ASP A 110 14.37 12.73 8.77
C ASP A 110 13.87 11.71 9.81
N LEU A 111 12.82 12.06 10.56
CA LEU A 111 12.26 11.19 11.58
C LEU A 111 11.65 9.92 10.97
N ARG A 112 10.99 10.04 9.82
CA ARG A 112 10.48 8.88 9.06
C ARG A 112 11.61 8.00 8.55
N PHE A 113 12.66 8.62 8.03
CA PHE A 113 13.85 7.91 7.57
C PHE A 113 14.48 7.08 8.69
N TRP A 114 14.80 7.70 9.84
CA TRP A 114 15.37 6.99 10.98
C TRP A 114 14.43 5.96 11.58
N SER A 115 13.13 6.18 11.51
CA SER A 115 12.13 5.16 11.90
C SER A 115 12.21 3.90 11.03
N GLN A 116 12.42 4.04 9.71
CA GLN A 116 12.61 2.90 8.82
C GLN A 116 13.94 2.18 9.09
N VAL A 117 15.02 2.93 9.27
CA VAL A 117 16.34 2.37 9.60
C VAL A 117 16.31 1.65 10.96
N SER A 118 15.61 2.19 11.95
CA SER A 118 15.43 1.56 13.27
C SER A 118 14.69 0.21 13.16
N ARG A 119 13.67 0.12 12.31
CA ARG A 119 12.99 -1.17 12.04
C ARG A 119 13.88 -2.16 11.33
N TRP A 120 14.73 -1.69 10.43
CA TRP A 120 15.73 -2.54 9.82
C TRP A 120 16.73 -3.07 10.86
N SER A 121 17.18 -2.25 11.82
CA SER A 121 18.04 -2.74 12.91
C SER A 121 17.38 -3.87 13.73
N LEU A 122 16.06 -3.77 14.01
CA LEU A 122 15.31 -4.82 14.69
C LEU A 122 15.16 -6.09 13.82
N ASP A 123 14.99 -5.95 12.52
CA ASP A 123 14.96 -7.07 11.57
C ASP A 123 16.31 -7.80 11.54
N LEU A 124 17.43 -7.06 11.49
CA LEU A 124 18.79 -7.62 11.57
C LEU A 124 19.01 -8.40 12.88
N ILE A 125 18.56 -7.86 14.02
CA ILE A 125 18.63 -8.57 15.31
C ILE A 125 17.80 -9.84 15.27
N SER A 126 16.59 -9.82 14.73
CA SER A 126 15.71 -10.99 14.63
C SER A 126 16.31 -12.12 13.79
N ARG A 127 17.14 -11.78 12.81
CA ARG A 127 17.89 -12.70 11.95
C ARG A 127 19.28 -13.04 12.48
N CYS A 128 19.64 -12.57 13.69
CA CYS A 128 20.98 -12.76 14.30
C CYS A 128 22.13 -12.22 13.41
N LYS A 129 21.90 -11.13 12.67
CA LYS A 129 22.88 -10.50 11.78
C LYS A 129 23.74 -9.49 12.53
N PHE A 130 24.52 -9.98 13.50
CA PHE A 130 25.50 -9.19 14.25
C PHE A 130 26.65 -10.06 14.75
N LEU A 131 27.80 -9.42 14.95
CA LEU A 131 29.04 -10.07 15.38
C LEU A 131 29.69 -9.29 16.55
N PRO A 132 30.42 -9.96 17.42
CA PRO A 132 31.19 -9.30 18.46
C PRO A 132 32.44 -8.61 17.87
N ARG A 133 32.77 -7.44 18.44
CA ARG A 133 33.94 -6.61 18.06
C ARG A 133 34.70 -6.14 19.29
N ILE A 134 35.98 -5.84 19.13
CA ILE A 134 36.77 -4.99 20.03
C ILE A 134 37.03 -3.66 19.35
N GLU A 135 36.83 -2.57 20.06
CA GLU A 135 37.08 -1.23 19.59
C GLU A 135 37.99 -0.49 20.55
N ARG A 136 38.98 0.22 20.01
CA ARG A 136 39.84 1.10 20.77
C ARG A 136 39.16 2.46 20.88
N GLN A 137 38.99 2.94 22.11
CA GLN A 137 38.39 4.25 22.39
C GLN A 137 39.41 5.35 22.26
N SER A 138 38.98 6.62 22.17
CA SER A 138 39.82 7.80 22.03
C SER A 138 40.78 8.04 23.22
N ASP A 139 40.41 7.52 24.41
CA ASP A 139 41.24 7.55 25.63
C ASP A 139 42.27 6.40 25.72
N GLY A 140 42.33 5.55 24.69
CA GLY A 140 43.22 4.38 24.64
C GLY A 140 42.66 3.13 25.32
N ALA A 141 41.51 3.19 25.96
CA ALA A 141 40.82 2.02 26.53
C ALA A 141 40.22 1.13 25.45
N PHE A 142 39.96 -0.15 25.78
CA PHE A 142 39.32 -1.09 24.87
C PHE A 142 37.89 -1.36 25.34
N ALA A 143 36.97 -1.44 24.36
CA ALA A 143 35.58 -1.77 24.58
C ALA A 143 35.14 -2.97 23.73
N ALA A 144 34.41 -3.89 24.35
CA ALA A 144 33.71 -4.97 23.67
C ALA A 144 32.36 -4.42 23.15
N LYS A 145 32.08 -4.58 21.89
CA LYS A 145 30.83 -4.11 21.23
C LYS A 145 30.27 -5.17 20.30
N TRP A 146 28.97 -5.05 20.03
CA TRP A 146 28.29 -5.76 18.95
C TRP A 146 28.23 -4.89 17.70
N GLN A 147 28.58 -5.42 16.55
CA GLN A 147 28.51 -4.74 15.26
C GLN A 147 27.54 -5.45 14.31
N VAL A 148 26.95 -4.68 13.41
CA VAL A 148 26.09 -5.22 12.36
C VAL A 148 26.87 -6.11 11.40
N LEU A 149 26.24 -7.19 10.95
CA LEU A 149 26.70 -8.07 9.89
C LEU A 149 25.76 -7.95 8.68
N LEU A 150 26.24 -7.32 7.62
CA LEU A 150 25.53 -7.15 6.34
C LEU A 150 26.16 -8.09 5.30
N ASP A 151 25.99 -9.40 5.52
CA ASP A 151 26.55 -10.46 4.69
C ASP A 151 25.62 -10.92 3.57
N SER A 152 24.43 -10.32 3.44
CA SER A 152 23.46 -10.64 2.41
C SER A 152 23.42 -9.58 1.32
N ALA A 153 23.22 -10.01 0.07
CA ALA A 153 23.04 -9.11 -1.07
C ALA A 153 21.84 -8.18 -0.87
N VAL A 154 20.76 -8.67 -0.22
CA VAL A 154 19.56 -7.89 0.09
C VAL A 154 19.86 -6.77 1.07
N ASP A 155 20.65 -7.04 2.14
CA ASP A 155 21.03 -6.02 3.11
C ASP A 155 22.03 -5.02 2.52
N GLY A 156 22.94 -5.46 1.63
CA GLY A 156 23.82 -4.59 0.86
C GLY A 156 23.04 -3.61 -0.02
N THR A 157 22.10 -4.09 -0.83
CA THR A 157 21.22 -3.25 -1.66
C THR A 157 20.37 -2.31 -0.80
N ARG A 158 19.91 -2.76 0.36
CA ARG A 158 19.15 -1.92 1.31
C ARG A 158 20.02 -0.80 1.89
N LEU A 159 21.29 -1.09 2.22
CA LEU A 159 22.23 -0.08 2.67
C LEU A 159 22.49 0.98 1.58
N GLU A 160 22.73 0.58 0.34
CA GLU A 160 22.89 1.47 -0.81
C GLU A 160 21.66 2.36 -1.01
N LYS A 161 20.46 1.76 -0.97
CA LYS A 161 19.21 2.49 -1.11
C LYS A 161 19.01 3.52 0.02
N PHE A 162 19.17 3.13 1.28
CA PHE A 162 19.08 4.08 2.39
C PHE A 162 20.16 5.16 2.33
N SER A 163 21.35 4.84 1.84
CA SER A 163 22.40 5.84 1.65
C SER A 163 22.02 6.87 0.59
N ALA A 164 21.43 6.44 -0.52
CA ALA A 164 20.97 7.31 -1.61
C ALA A 164 19.74 8.15 -1.20
N ASP A 165 18.82 7.56 -0.43
CA ASP A 165 17.56 8.19 0.00
C ASP A 165 17.68 9.01 1.30
N MET A 166 18.89 9.14 1.88
CA MET A 166 19.10 9.86 3.15
C MET A 166 18.79 11.35 3.01
N PRO A 167 17.82 11.90 3.78
CA PRO A 167 17.54 13.32 3.78
C PRO A 167 18.77 14.14 4.18
N LEU A 168 19.00 15.28 3.53
CA LEU A 168 20.16 16.13 3.78
C LEU A 168 20.25 16.55 5.26
N VAL A 169 19.14 16.81 5.90
CA VAL A 169 19.05 17.20 7.31
C VAL A 169 19.62 16.14 8.27
N CYS A 170 19.61 14.87 7.89
CA CYS A 170 20.22 13.79 8.67
C CYS A 170 21.74 13.87 8.73
N ARG A 171 22.38 14.58 7.79
CA ARG A 171 23.83 14.70 7.63
C ARG A 171 24.39 16.01 8.19
N THR A 172 23.55 16.91 8.68
CA THR A 172 23.92 18.28 9.05
C THR A 172 24.27 18.45 10.52
N TYR A 173 24.11 17.39 11.33
CA TYR A 173 24.52 17.38 12.73
C TYR A 173 26.04 17.18 12.84
N GLN A 174 26.74 18.06 13.58
CA GLN A 174 28.16 17.90 13.93
C GLN A 174 28.31 17.97 15.45
N GLU A 175 28.93 16.95 16.03
CA GLU A 175 29.32 16.95 17.43
C GLU A 175 30.61 17.79 17.60
N GLY A 176 30.59 18.78 18.48
CA GLY A 176 31.82 19.51 18.86
C GLY A 176 32.22 20.69 17.97
N VAL A 177 31.32 21.30 17.23
CA VAL A 177 31.56 22.60 16.59
C VAL A 177 31.75 23.64 17.72
N GLY A 178 33.00 23.95 17.98
CA GLY A 178 33.38 24.94 19.00
C GLY A 178 32.70 26.28 18.73
N THR A 179 32.48 27.02 19.82
CA THR A 179 32.02 28.41 19.87
C THR A 179 33.00 29.37 19.20
N GLY A 180 33.32 29.16 17.93
CA GLY A 180 33.92 30.19 17.09
C GLY A 180 32.84 31.22 16.77
N ASP A 181 33.21 32.48 16.76
CA ASP A 181 32.38 33.67 16.62
C ASP A 181 31.37 33.64 15.46
N TRP A 182 30.34 32.84 15.64
CA TRP A 182 29.21 32.71 14.72
C TRP A 182 28.14 33.67 15.20
N GLY A 183 27.73 34.61 14.39
CA GLY A 183 26.60 35.48 14.70
C GLY A 183 25.34 34.62 14.97
N LEU A 184 25.16 34.23 16.22
CA LEU A 184 23.99 33.47 16.72
C LEU A 184 22.73 34.33 16.54
N ARG A 185 21.75 33.79 15.81
CA ARG A 185 20.45 34.39 15.67
C ARG A 185 19.45 33.58 16.47
N THR A 186 18.89 34.20 17.49
CA THR A 186 17.71 33.70 18.22
C THR A 186 16.46 34.33 17.60
N GLY A 187 15.33 33.62 17.65
CA GLY A 187 14.08 33.98 16.96
C GLY A 187 13.44 35.34 17.32
N GLU A 188 14.02 36.12 18.21
CA GLU A 188 13.48 37.41 18.65
C GLU A 188 14.18 38.66 18.06
N GLU A 189 15.32 38.52 17.38
CA GLU A 189 16.06 39.67 16.77
C GLU A 189 15.97 39.64 15.21
N PHE A 190 14.81 39.54 14.63
CA PHE A 190 14.60 39.65 13.19
C PHE A 190 14.19 41.09 12.77
N SER A 191 14.89 42.09 13.19
CA SER A 191 14.75 43.39 12.57
C SER A 191 16.12 43.99 12.24
N GLN A 192 16.30 44.15 10.95
CA GLN A 192 17.35 44.92 10.24
C GLN A 192 18.57 44.17 9.74
N SER A 193 18.59 44.02 8.39
CA SER A 193 19.74 44.03 7.50
C SER A 193 20.89 43.09 7.81
N LEU A 194 20.88 41.89 7.25
CA LEU A 194 22.10 41.15 6.94
C LEU A 194 21.86 40.33 5.67
N ILE A 195 22.17 40.98 4.54
CA ILE A 195 22.57 40.24 3.33
C ILE A 195 23.97 39.72 3.67
N PRO A 196 24.21 38.40 3.69
CA PRO A 196 25.54 37.85 3.85
C PRO A 196 26.39 38.33 2.66
N ASN A 197 27.45 39.06 2.96
CA ASN A 197 28.46 39.36 1.96
C ASN A 197 28.92 38.02 1.36
N SER A 198 28.90 37.88 0.05
CA SER A 198 29.10 36.61 -0.72
C SER A 198 30.45 35.89 -0.48
N GLN A 199 31.24 36.34 0.49
CA GLN A 199 32.55 35.80 0.86
C GLN A 199 32.58 35.00 2.19
N SER A 200 31.49 34.91 2.93
CA SER A 200 31.40 34.13 4.17
C SER A 200 30.42 32.95 4.07
N LEU A 201 30.36 32.32 2.92
CA LEU A 201 29.71 30.99 2.80
C LEU A 201 30.59 30.00 3.56
N LEU A 202 30.14 29.66 4.75
CA LEU A 202 30.73 28.59 5.53
C LEU A 202 30.51 27.28 4.81
N TYR A 203 31.56 26.72 4.26
CA TYR A 203 31.62 25.31 3.91
C TYR A 203 31.57 24.52 5.21
N VAL A 204 30.36 24.14 5.61
CA VAL A 204 30.21 23.09 6.61
C VAL A 204 30.76 21.84 5.97
N ASN A 205 31.92 21.35 6.43
CA ASN A 205 32.40 20.05 6.03
C ASN A 205 31.28 19.05 6.39
N PHE A 206 30.66 18.46 5.38
CA PHE A 206 29.68 17.43 5.63
C PHE A 206 30.35 16.33 6.46
N PRO A 207 29.85 16.02 7.64
CA PRO A 207 30.36 14.88 8.38
C PRO A 207 30.06 13.63 7.55
N THR A 208 30.89 12.67 7.64
CA THR A 208 30.80 11.29 7.23
C THR A 208 29.84 10.98 6.06
N GLU A 209 30.27 10.14 5.20
CA GLU A 209 29.46 9.56 4.13
C GLU A 209 28.13 9.01 4.69
N PRO A 210 27.01 9.11 3.95
CA PRO A 210 25.70 8.58 4.40
C PRO A 210 25.78 7.15 4.90
N GLN A 211 26.60 6.34 4.27
CA GLN A 211 26.82 4.95 4.61
C GLN A 211 27.48 4.80 6.00
N GLU A 212 28.43 5.64 6.36
CA GLU A 212 29.06 5.61 7.68
C GLU A 212 28.10 6.01 8.80
N LEU A 213 27.25 7.00 8.56
CA LEU A 213 26.19 7.38 9.50
C LEU A 213 25.19 6.25 9.73
N LEU A 214 24.78 5.55 8.66
CA LEU A 214 23.90 4.39 8.76
C LEU A 214 24.52 3.25 9.55
N LEU A 215 25.77 2.92 9.24
CA LEU A 215 26.53 1.87 9.95
C LEU A 215 26.75 2.26 11.42
N GLY A 216 27.06 3.53 11.70
CA GLY A 216 27.16 4.06 13.06
C GLY A 216 25.86 3.90 13.86
N PHE A 217 24.72 4.24 13.26
CA PHE A 217 23.40 4.08 13.87
C PHE A 217 23.07 2.60 14.09
N LEU A 218 23.26 1.75 13.09
CA LEU A 218 22.99 0.30 13.18
C LEU A 218 23.85 -0.35 14.26
N ASN A 219 25.15 -0.07 14.28
CA ASN A 219 26.06 -0.60 15.29
C ASN A 219 25.66 -0.17 16.71
N SER A 220 25.36 1.11 16.91
CA SER A 220 24.99 1.64 18.23
C SER A 220 23.66 1.06 18.73
N THR A 221 22.67 0.96 17.84
CA THR A 221 21.34 0.42 18.20
C THR A 221 21.36 -1.07 18.43
N ILE A 222 22.09 -1.83 17.60
CA ILE A 222 22.23 -3.29 17.74
C ILE A 222 23.00 -3.60 19.04
N ASP A 223 24.11 -2.93 19.31
CA ASP A 223 24.89 -3.13 20.54
C ASP A 223 24.00 -2.91 21.78
N ALA A 224 23.27 -1.80 21.84
CA ALA A 224 22.41 -1.49 22.97
C ALA A 224 21.24 -2.48 23.14
N GLN A 225 20.62 -2.94 22.06
CA GLN A 225 19.51 -3.89 22.12
C GLN A 225 19.99 -5.28 22.48
N VAL A 226 21.09 -5.77 21.90
CA VAL A 226 21.63 -7.10 22.20
C VAL A 226 22.07 -7.17 23.67
N ARG A 227 22.76 -6.14 24.19
CA ARG A 227 23.11 -6.05 25.63
C ARG A 227 21.87 -6.07 26.52
N GLY A 228 20.82 -5.35 26.14
CA GLY A 228 19.56 -5.32 26.89
C GLY A 228 18.85 -6.68 26.91
N MET A 229 18.98 -7.48 25.84
CA MET A 229 18.39 -8.82 25.75
C MET A 229 19.17 -9.89 26.52
N VAL A 230 20.51 -9.83 26.46
CA VAL A 230 21.38 -10.82 27.14
C VAL A 230 21.34 -10.65 28.66
N GLY A 231 21.13 -9.42 29.13
CA GLY A 231 21.05 -9.11 30.57
C GLY A 231 22.34 -9.42 31.31
N SER A 232 22.23 -9.52 32.62
CA SER A 232 23.38 -9.77 33.53
C SER A 232 23.78 -11.24 33.63
N GLN A 233 23.34 -12.11 32.76
CA GLN A 233 23.73 -13.52 32.79
C GLN A 233 25.15 -13.69 32.26
N PRO A 234 26.02 -14.45 32.95
CA PRO A 234 27.34 -14.76 32.44
C PRO A 234 27.24 -15.59 31.14
N PRO A 235 28.04 -15.28 30.10
CA PRO A 235 27.96 -15.92 28.79
C PRO A 235 28.30 -17.42 28.80
N MET A 236 28.94 -17.89 29.91
CA MET A 236 29.35 -19.29 30.09
C MET A 236 29.32 -19.64 31.57
N GLU A 237 29.33 -20.94 31.90
CA GLU A 237 29.49 -21.42 33.30
C GLU A 237 30.80 -20.89 33.93
N ALA A 238 30.76 -20.53 35.18
CA ALA A 238 31.90 -19.91 35.91
C ALA A 238 33.19 -20.72 35.81
N LYS A 239 33.10 -22.05 35.75
CA LYS A 239 34.25 -22.96 35.65
C LYS A 239 34.90 -22.91 34.28
N ALA A 240 34.11 -22.81 33.23
CA ALA A 240 34.58 -22.64 31.84
C ALA A 240 35.19 -21.24 31.60
N MET A 241 34.59 -20.20 32.18
CA MET A 241 35.13 -18.83 32.14
C MET A 241 36.50 -18.71 32.82
N ALA A 242 36.73 -19.42 33.95
CA ALA A 242 38.00 -19.40 34.68
C ALA A 242 39.16 -20.00 33.89
N SER A 243 38.91 -20.89 32.94
CA SER A 243 39.96 -21.53 32.10
C SER A 243 40.40 -20.70 30.90
N LEU A 244 39.72 -19.59 30.61
CA LEU A 244 40.03 -18.74 29.49
C LEU A 244 41.16 -17.73 29.80
N PRO A 245 41.96 -17.31 28.78
CA PRO A 245 42.92 -16.21 28.92
C PRO A 245 42.24 -14.96 29.46
N SER A 246 42.96 -14.12 30.22
CA SER A 246 42.43 -12.92 30.86
C SER A 246 41.74 -11.99 29.90
N GLY A 247 42.34 -11.66 28.75
CA GLY A 247 41.78 -10.81 27.76
C GLY A 247 40.47 -11.32 27.13
N VAL A 248 40.41 -12.64 26.83
CA VAL A 248 39.20 -13.28 26.29
C VAL A 248 38.06 -13.25 27.34
N ARG A 249 38.37 -13.54 28.59
CA ARG A 249 37.39 -13.54 29.67
C ARG A 249 36.77 -12.15 29.87
N GLN A 250 37.60 -11.12 29.91
CA GLN A 250 37.16 -9.74 30.12
C GLN A 250 36.37 -9.21 28.92
N TRP A 251 36.76 -9.58 27.71
CA TRP A 251 36.02 -9.26 26.50
C TRP A 251 34.63 -9.90 26.50
N LEU A 252 34.52 -11.21 26.81
CA LEU A 252 33.21 -11.87 26.90
C LEU A 252 32.32 -11.26 28.01
N GLN A 253 32.91 -10.87 29.13
CA GLN A 253 32.19 -10.13 30.17
C GLN A 253 31.76 -8.75 29.70
N GLY A 254 32.63 -8.05 28.94
CA GLY A 254 32.36 -6.77 28.34
C GLY A 254 31.19 -6.79 27.36
N LEU A 255 31.02 -7.87 26.56
CA LEU A 255 29.89 -8.04 25.63
C LEU A 255 28.52 -8.12 26.31
N THR A 256 28.47 -8.54 27.58
CA THR A 256 27.21 -8.67 28.35
C THR A 256 27.06 -7.57 29.40
N SER A 257 28.11 -6.77 29.69
CA SER A 257 28.06 -5.69 30.65
C SER A 257 27.49 -4.41 30.02
N THR A 258 26.99 -3.51 30.85
CA THR A 258 26.46 -2.20 30.39
C THR A 258 27.56 -1.26 29.90
N SER A 259 28.78 -1.30 30.48
CA SER A 259 29.88 -0.40 30.13
C SER A 259 30.68 -0.89 28.90
N GLY A 260 30.69 -2.20 28.65
CA GLY A 260 31.49 -2.78 27.57
C GLY A 260 33.02 -2.72 27.80
N THR A 261 33.51 -2.19 28.93
CA THR A 261 34.94 -1.94 29.17
C THR A 261 35.74 -3.23 29.27
N VAL A 262 36.90 -3.30 28.65
CA VAL A 262 37.85 -4.42 28.69
C VAL A 262 39.13 -3.94 29.38
N ASN A 263 39.35 -4.34 30.63
CA ASN A 263 40.52 -3.94 31.44
C ASN A 263 41.62 -5.01 31.35
N ALA A 264 42.06 -5.39 30.16
CA ALA A 264 43.11 -6.34 29.91
C ALA A 264 44.39 -5.70 29.41
N ASP A 265 45.51 -6.43 29.49
CA ASP A 265 46.79 -5.98 28.95
C ASP A 265 46.68 -5.75 27.44
N ALA A 266 47.23 -4.65 26.96
CA ALA A 266 47.16 -4.24 25.57
C ALA A 266 47.67 -5.34 24.61
N ILE A 267 48.70 -6.08 24.99
CA ILE A 267 49.25 -7.18 24.18
C ILE A 267 48.26 -8.34 24.05
N GLU A 268 47.48 -8.66 25.14
CA GLU A 268 46.47 -9.72 25.11
C GLU A 268 45.28 -9.30 24.24
N VAL A 269 44.90 -8.01 24.29
CA VAL A 269 43.82 -7.47 23.49
C VAL A 269 44.19 -7.41 22.01
N GLU A 270 45.43 -7.02 21.66
CA GLU A 270 45.88 -7.05 20.27
C GLU A 270 45.93 -8.46 19.69
N ARG A 271 46.33 -9.46 20.46
CA ARG A 271 46.26 -10.87 20.05
C ARG A 271 44.81 -11.33 19.84
N LEU A 272 43.90 -10.93 20.72
CA LEU A 272 42.48 -11.23 20.60
C LEU A 272 41.88 -10.53 19.38
N GLU A 273 42.23 -9.27 19.12
CA GLU A 273 41.79 -8.54 17.94
C GLU A 273 42.27 -9.21 16.64
N ALA A 274 43.53 -9.63 16.58
CA ALA A 274 44.08 -10.36 15.45
C ALA A 274 43.34 -11.73 15.24
N ALA A 275 43.06 -12.44 16.33
CA ALA A 275 42.31 -13.70 16.26
C ALA A 275 40.86 -13.49 15.80
N LEU A 276 40.19 -12.42 16.26
CA LEU A 276 38.83 -12.05 15.82
C LEU A 276 38.82 -11.66 14.35
N LYS A 277 39.78 -10.87 13.89
CA LYS A 277 39.94 -10.51 12.47
C LYS A 277 40.14 -11.77 11.62
N ALA A 278 41.01 -12.68 12.02
CA ALA A 278 41.21 -13.94 11.31
C ALA A 278 39.96 -14.81 11.28
N TRP A 279 39.20 -14.87 12.41
CA TRP A 279 37.95 -15.58 12.48
C TRP A 279 36.86 -14.96 11.60
N MET A 280 36.79 -13.64 11.52
CA MET A 280 35.81 -12.91 10.69
C MET A 280 36.23 -12.77 9.22
N MET A 281 37.52 -13.05 8.90
CA MET A 281 38.06 -12.85 7.55
C MET A 281 37.22 -13.52 6.45
N PRO A 282 36.69 -14.75 6.60
CA PRO A 282 35.83 -15.35 5.59
C PRO A 282 34.51 -14.59 5.35
N LEU A 283 33.99 -13.88 6.36
CA LEU A 283 32.78 -13.08 6.25
C LEU A 283 33.06 -11.68 5.70
N GLN A 284 34.19 -11.07 6.05
CA GLN A 284 34.59 -9.75 5.54
C GLN A 284 34.95 -9.76 4.06
N TYR A 285 35.46 -10.89 3.55
CA TYR A 285 35.72 -11.04 2.12
C TYR A 285 34.44 -11.01 1.28
N GLN A 286 33.30 -11.42 1.84
CA GLN A 286 32.00 -11.31 1.18
C GLN A 286 31.51 -9.86 1.08
N LEU A 287 31.90 -8.99 2.03
CA LEU A 287 31.45 -7.60 2.13
C LEU A 287 32.30 -6.63 1.29
N THR A 288 33.55 -6.98 0.97
CA THR A 288 34.53 -6.05 0.37
C THR A 288 34.63 -6.14 -1.15
N LEU A 289 34.11 -7.20 -1.76
CA LEU A 289 34.21 -7.39 -3.20
C LEU A 289 32.88 -7.09 -3.88
N LYS A 290 32.78 -5.96 -4.56
CA LYS A 290 31.98 -5.81 -5.78
C LYS A 290 32.60 -6.74 -6.84
N THR A 291 32.48 -8.06 -6.65
CA THR A 291 32.93 -9.00 -7.65
C THR A 291 31.99 -8.89 -8.84
N LEU A 292 32.53 -8.47 -9.97
CA LEU A 292 31.83 -8.45 -11.26
C LEU A 292 31.30 -9.85 -11.64
N PHE A 293 31.85 -10.90 -11.01
CA PHE A 293 31.50 -12.30 -11.24
C PHE A 293 31.25 -13.02 -9.92
N ARG A 294 30.28 -13.93 -9.91
CA ARG A 294 29.90 -14.77 -8.77
C ARG A 294 29.78 -16.24 -9.18
N THR A 295 30.07 -17.16 -8.26
CA THR A 295 29.80 -18.58 -8.47
C THR A 295 28.32 -18.83 -8.56
N CYS A 296 27.90 -19.59 -9.57
CA CYS A 296 26.49 -19.85 -9.86
C CYS A 296 26.26 -21.39 -9.92
N PHE A 297 25.12 -21.80 -9.41
CA PHE A 297 24.68 -23.18 -9.33
C PHE A 297 23.44 -23.40 -10.20
N GLN A 298 23.58 -24.18 -11.26
CA GLN A 298 22.46 -24.52 -12.14
C GLN A 298 21.97 -25.93 -11.80
N LEU A 299 20.72 -26.01 -11.35
CA LEU A 299 20.05 -27.30 -11.15
C LEU A 299 19.53 -27.84 -12.49
N ARG A 300 20.03 -28.97 -12.91
CA ARG A 300 19.61 -29.67 -14.14
C ARG A 300 18.83 -30.92 -13.81
N SER A 301 17.75 -31.15 -14.56
CA SER A 301 16.94 -32.35 -14.45
C SER A 301 17.72 -33.59 -14.90
N PRO A 302 17.34 -34.80 -14.43
CA PRO A 302 17.91 -36.07 -14.87
C PRO A 302 17.78 -36.26 -16.38
N GLU A 303 18.79 -36.92 -16.99
CA GLU A 303 18.67 -37.36 -18.36
C GLU A 303 17.75 -38.59 -18.47
N ALA A 304 17.28 -38.89 -19.69
CA ALA A 304 16.35 -39.97 -19.92
C ALA A 304 16.90 -41.32 -19.43
N GLY A 305 16.29 -41.90 -18.37
CA GLY A 305 16.69 -43.16 -17.76
C GLY A 305 17.53 -43.01 -16.48
N GLU A 306 17.93 -41.79 -16.09
CA GLU A 306 18.57 -41.47 -14.80
C GLU A 306 17.56 -40.96 -13.79
N THR A 307 17.86 -41.15 -12.51
CA THR A 307 17.01 -40.64 -11.40
C THR A 307 17.63 -39.43 -10.70
N ASP A 308 18.93 -39.28 -10.79
CA ASP A 308 19.69 -38.30 -10.06
C ASP A 308 19.79 -36.98 -10.82
N TRP A 309 19.65 -35.91 -10.09
CA TRP A 309 19.76 -34.53 -10.57
C TRP A 309 21.23 -34.10 -10.62
N THR A 310 21.55 -33.17 -11.50
CA THR A 310 22.90 -32.61 -11.60
C THR A 310 22.89 -31.13 -11.19
N LEU A 311 23.73 -30.78 -10.21
CA LEU A 311 24.00 -29.41 -9.84
C LEU A 311 25.31 -28.98 -10.53
N ALA A 312 25.19 -28.29 -11.65
CA ALA A 312 26.33 -27.83 -12.45
C ALA A 312 26.83 -26.47 -11.94
N TYR A 313 28.15 -26.23 -12.06
CA TYR A 313 28.79 -25.05 -11.49
C TYR A 313 29.28 -24.11 -12.58
N PHE A 314 29.09 -22.78 -12.36
CA PHE A 314 29.45 -21.73 -13.30
C PHE A 314 30.03 -20.53 -12.57
N LEU A 315 30.72 -19.65 -13.30
CA LEU A 315 30.84 -18.23 -12.94
C LEU A 315 29.82 -17.43 -13.73
N GLN A 316 29.06 -16.59 -13.05
CA GLN A 316 28.01 -15.73 -13.59
C GLN A 316 28.41 -14.26 -13.43
N ALA A 317 28.21 -13.42 -14.43
CA ALA A 317 28.37 -11.99 -14.28
C ALA A 317 27.27 -11.43 -13.35
N ALA A 318 27.63 -10.50 -12.48
CA ALA A 318 26.70 -9.90 -11.52
C ALA A 318 25.69 -8.94 -12.17
N ASP A 319 26.10 -8.30 -13.27
CA ASP A 319 25.31 -7.34 -14.06
C ASP A 319 24.51 -7.99 -15.19
N ASP A 320 24.83 -9.26 -15.54
CA ASP A 320 24.23 -10.00 -16.64
C ASP A 320 24.02 -11.47 -16.23
N PRO A 321 22.84 -11.85 -15.76
CA PRO A 321 22.56 -13.20 -15.30
C PRO A 321 22.67 -14.28 -16.37
N ASP A 322 22.60 -13.92 -17.65
CA ASP A 322 22.69 -14.86 -18.76
C ASP A 322 24.14 -15.15 -19.19
N PHE A 323 25.07 -14.31 -18.74
CA PHE A 323 26.50 -14.51 -18.98
C PHE A 323 27.06 -15.56 -18.01
N LEU A 324 27.34 -16.75 -18.51
CA LEU A 324 27.80 -17.92 -17.75
C LEU A 324 29.09 -18.51 -18.32
N VAL A 325 30.08 -18.72 -17.46
CA VAL A 325 31.31 -19.46 -17.82
C VAL A 325 31.32 -20.78 -17.08
N ASP A 326 31.36 -21.87 -17.82
CA ASP A 326 31.33 -23.22 -17.23
C ASP A 326 32.63 -23.58 -16.47
N ALA A 327 32.51 -24.48 -15.50
CA ALA A 327 33.63 -24.90 -14.67
C ALA A 327 34.78 -25.52 -15.47
N ALA A 328 34.50 -26.24 -16.56
CA ALA A 328 35.54 -26.85 -17.38
C ALA A 328 36.42 -25.78 -18.08
N THR A 329 35.78 -24.72 -18.58
CA THR A 329 36.50 -23.57 -19.16
C THR A 329 37.39 -22.89 -18.14
N ILE A 330 36.90 -22.71 -16.88
CA ILE A 330 37.68 -22.12 -15.80
C ILE A 330 38.91 -22.96 -15.45
N TRP A 331 38.73 -24.28 -15.35
CA TRP A 331 39.83 -25.21 -15.01
C TRP A 331 40.85 -25.37 -16.11
N ASN A 332 40.43 -25.37 -17.37
CA ASN A 332 41.31 -25.49 -18.53
C ASN A 332 42.13 -24.23 -18.79
N ASN A 333 41.81 -23.10 -18.16
CA ASN A 333 42.51 -21.85 -18.32
C ASN A 333 43.03 -21.31 -16.95
N PRO A 334 44.14 -21.85 -16.44
CA PRO A 334 44.72 -21.46 -15.16
C PRO A 334 45.52 -20.13 -15.32
N VAL A 335 44.78 -19.03 -15.48
CA VAL A 335 45.34 -17.69 -15.70
C VAL A 335 44.80 -16.72 -14.68
N GLU A 336 45.60 -15.68 -14.32
CA GLU A 336 45.13 -14.61 -13.41
C GLU A 336 44.00 -13.79 -14.02
N ARG A 337 43.95 -13.70 -15.34
CA ARG A 337 42.92 -12.95 -16.12
C ARG A 337 42.42 -13.79 -17.28
N LEU A 338 41.19 -14.19 -17.22
CA LEU A 338 40.50 -14.92 -18.29
C LEU A 338 39.68 -13.94 -19.12
N VAL A 339 39.91 -13.88 -20.43
CA VAL A 339 39.08 -13.15 -21.38
C VAL A 339 38.09 -14.12 -22.01
N TYR A 340 36.81 -13.93 -21.79
CA TYR A 340 35.73 -14.76 -22.30
C TYR A 340 34.59 -13.86 -22.82
N GLU A 341 34.18 -14.03 -24.06
CA GLU A 341 33.12 -13.25 -24.73
C GLU A 341 33.22 -11.74 -24.49
N ASN A 342 34.40 -11.14 -24.72
CA ASN A 342 34.70 -9.70 -24.52
C ASN A 342 34.63 -9.22 -23.05
N ARG A 343 34.56 -10.09 -22.06
CA ARG A 343 34.67 -9.71 -20.64
C ARG A 343 35.92 -10.28 -20.03
N THR A 344 36.58 -9.53 -19.16
CA THR A 344 37.78 -9.95 -18.42
C THR A 344 37.36 -10.35 -17.00
N ILE A 345 37.71 -11.61 -16.66
CA ILE A 345 37.46 -12.18 -15.33
C ILE A 345 38.79 -12.23 -14.60
N GLU A 346 38.90 -11.52 -13.50
CA GLU A 346 40.11 -11.55 -12.65
C GLU A 346 40.01 -12.70 -11.67
N GLN A 347 41.10 -13.44 -11.52
CA GLN A 347 41.23 -14.60 -10.63
C GLN A 347 40.05 -15.58 -10.70
N PRO A 348 39.75 -16.13 -11.89
CA PRO A 348 38.53 -16.92 -12.09
C PRO A 348 38.50 -18.15 -11.20
N GLN A 349 39.58 -18.88 -11.05
CA GLN A 349 39.66 -20.10 -10.24
C GLN A 349 39.48 -19.77 -8.75
N GLU A 350 40.09 -18.71 -8.24
CA GLU A 350 39.99 -18.32 -6.84
C GLU A 350 38.56 -17.87 -6.51
N THR A 351 37.93 -17.06 -7.37
CA THR A 351 36.53 -16.62 -7.23
C THR A 351 35.58 -17.81 -7.23
N PHE A 352 35.82 -18.76 -8.12
CA PHE A 352 35.02 -19.97 -8.27
C PHE A 352 35.14 -20.90 -7.03
N LEU A 353 36.37 -21.22 -6.59
CA LEU A 353 36.64 -22.05 -5.41
C LEU A 353 36.11 -21.45 -4.13
N ARG A 354 36.21 -20.13 -4.00
CA ARG A 354 35.66 -19.38 -2.86
C ARG A 354 34.15 -19.55 -2.76
N GLY A 355 33.44 -19.38 -3.87
CA GLY A 355 31.98 -19.57 -3.91
C GLY A 355 31.58 -21.03 -3.64
N LEU A 356 32.29 -21.99 -4.18
CA LEU A 356 32.10 -23.41 -3.87
C LEU A 356 32.30 -23.72 -2.39
N GLY A 357 33.34 -23.13 -1.77
CA GLY A 357 33.62 -23.30 -0.33
C GLY A 357 32.51 -22.71 0.57
N VAL A 358 31.88 -21.60 0.18
CA VAL A 358 30.71 -21.04 0.87
C VAL A 358 29.49 -21.95 0.69
N ALA A 359 29.24 -22.37 -0.56
CA ALA A 359 28.11 -23.21 -0.87
C ALA A 359 28.15 -24.58 -0.17
N SER A 360 29.30 -25.17 -0.04
CA SER A 360 29.47 -26.49 0.65
C SER A 360 29.08 -26.43 2.14
N ARG A 361 29.30 -25.29 2.78
CA ARG A 361 28.87 -25.07 4.18
C ARG A 361 27.35 -24.90 4.30
N LEU A 362 26.74 -24.28 3.30
CA LEU A 362 25.29 -24.06 3.27
C LEU A 362 24.53 -25.31 2.79
N TYR A 363 25.18 -26.10 1.93
CA TYR A 363 24.62 -27.30 1.34
C TYR A 363 25.66 -28.43 1.25
N PRO A 364 25.74 -29.31 2.27
CA PRO A 364 26.72 -30.36 2.36
C PRO A 364 26.70 -31.38 1.21
N ALA A 365 25.61 -31.51 0.47
CA ALA A 365 25.50 -32.39 -0.70
C ALA A 365 26.49 -32.03 -1.84
N ILE A 366 27.09 -30.84 -1.79
CA ILE A 366 28.17 -30.43 -2.73
C ILE A 366 29.54 -31.04 -2.32
N ALA A 367 29.74 -31.36 -1.04
CA ALA A 367 31.06 -31.81 -0.52
C ALA A 367 31.70 -32.95 -1.30
N PRO A 368 30.99 -33.99 -1.80
CA PRO A 368 31.61 -35.05 -2.60
C PRO A 368 32.27 -34.56 -3.88
N SER A 369 31.87 -33.40 -4.44
CA SER A 369 32.51 -32.87 -5.65
C SER A 369 33.95 -32.40 -5.41
N PHE A 370 34.34 -32.13 -4.15
CA PHE A 370 35.72 -31.76 -3.78
C PHE A 370 36.69 -32.91 -3.67
N GLU A 371 36.23 -34.16 -3.81
CA GLU A 371 37.10 -35.33 -3.91
C GLU A 371 37.79 -35.36 -5.27
N THR A 372 37.33 -34.57 -6.25
CA THR A 372 37.95 -34.40 -7.55
C THR A 372 38.83 -33.14 -7.55
N GLU A 373 39.98 -33.20 -8.27
CA GLU A 373 40.88 -32.04 -8.39
C GLU A 373 40.20 -30.84 -9.09
N TYR A 374 39.26 -31.10 -9.97
CA TYR A 374 38.56 -30.10 -10.81
C TYR A 374 37.03 -30.25 -10.69
N PRO A 375 36.43 -29.76 -9.60
CA PRO A 375 34.99 -29.88 -9.37
C PRO A 375 34.17 -29.11 -10.43
N GLN A 376 33.30 -29.81 -11.18
CA GLN A 376 32.48 -29.23 -12.24
C GLN A 376 30.98 -29.30 -11.92
N SER A 377 30.57 -30.32 -11.19
CA SER A 377 29.18 -30.56 -10.84
C SER A 377 29.07 -31.50 -9.64
N SER A 378 27.91 -31.61 -9.05
CA SER A 378 27.55 -32.63 -8.05
C SER A 378 26.31 -33.36 -8.48
N ARG A 379 26.30 -34.69 -8.37
CA ARG A 379 25.10 -35.52 -8.49
C ARG A 379 24.36 -35.54 -7.17
N ILE A 380 23.05 -35.25 -7.22
CA ILE A 380 22.20 -35.18 -6.05
C ILE A 380 20.91 -35.97 -6.28
N THR A 381 20.45 -36.64 -5.25
CA THR A 381 19.19 -37.39 -5.28
C THR A 381 17.97 -36.50 -5.46
N PRO A 382 16.81 -37.02 -5.91
CA PRO A 382 15.58 -36.21 -6.02
C PRO A 382 15.16 -35.53 -4.71
N MET A 383 15.42 -36.13 -3.56
CA MET A 383 15.15 -35.55 -2.24
C MET A 383 16.08 -34.37 -1.94
N GLN A 384 17.37 -34.52 -2.28
CA GLN A 384 18.35 -33.45 -2.14
C GLN A 384 18.05 -32.31 -3.11
N ALA A 385 17.65 -32.59 -4.35
CA ALA A 385 17.21 -31.59 -5.31
C ALA A 385 15.99 -30.81 -4.79
N TYR A 386 15.03 -31.50 -4.17
CA TYR A 386 13.89 -30.86 -3.52
C TYR A 386 14.30 -29.96 -2.34
N GLU A 387 15.20 -30.43 -1.48
CA GLU A 387 15.78 -29.63 -0.40
C GLU A 387 16.51 -28.40 -0.93
N PHE A 388 17.29 -28.58 -2.01
CA PHE A 388 17.97 -27.47 -2.68
C PHE A 388 16.98 -26.40 -3.11
N ILE A 389 15.89 -26.74 -3.79
CA ILE A 389 14.88 -25.80 -4.27
C ILE A 389 14.19 -25.09 -3.09
N LYS A 390 13.85 -25.79 -2.01
CA LYS A 390 13.02 -25.27 -0.92
C LYS A 390 13.78 -24.53 0.16
N ALA A 391 14.96 -25.02 0.51
CA ALA A 391 15.67 -24.54 1.69
C ALA A 391 17.03 -23.90 1.38
N VAL A 392 17.67 -24.27 0.28
CA VAL A 392 19.06 -23.89 0.00
C VAL A 392 19.16 -22.76 -1.03
N ALA A 393 18.41 -22.84 -2.13
CA ALA A 393 18.53 -21.89 -3.25
C ALA A 393 18.47 -20.42 -2.81
N TRP A 394 17.49 -20.05 -1.98
CA TRP A 394 17.35 -18.69 -1.48
C TRP A 394 18.51 -18.29 -0.53
N ARG A 395 19.09 -19.24 0.23
CA ARG A 395 20.26 -18.98 1.11
C ARG A 395 21.52 -18.70 0.31
N LEU A 396 21.71 -19.43 -0.81
CA LEU A 396 22.81 -19.19 -1.72
C LEU A 396 22.69 -17.82 -2.37
N GLU A 397 21.50 -17.46 -2.85
CA GLU A 397 21.21 -16.12 -3.40
C GLU A 397 21.41 -15.00 -2.36
N ASP A 398 20.93 -15.20 -1.14
CA ASP A 398 21.14 -14.28 -0.01
C ASP A 398 22.62 -14.12 0.35
N SER A 399 23.42 -15.15 0.11
CA SER A 399 24.88 -15.13 0.29
C SER A 399 25.64 -14.57 -0.91
N GLY A 400 24.96 -14.00 -1.90
CA GLY A 400 25.57 -13.39 -3.09
C GLY A 400 25.97 -14.36 -4.20
N LEU A 401 25.59 -15.64 -4.09
CA LEU A 401 25.85 -16.66 -5.11
C LEU A 401 24.71 -16.71 -6.13
N GLY A 402 24.98 -17.12 -7.36
CA GLY A 402 23.97 -17.31 -8.39
C GLY A 402 23.25 -18.65 -8.25
N VAL A 403 21.95 -18.68 -8.54
CA VAL A 403 21.17 -19.93 -8.62
C VAL A 403 20.28 -19.88 -9.85
N ILE A 404 20.33 -20.95 -10.66
CA ILE A 404 19.49 -21.15 -11.82
C ILE A 404 18.68 -22.43 -11.61
N LEU A 405 17.36 -22.30 -11.56
CA LEU A 405 16.43 -23.41 -11.45
C LEU A 405 15.79 -23.72 -12.81
N PRO A 406 15.34 -24.95 -13.05
CA PRO A 406 14.51 -25.26 -14.21
C PRO A 406 13.29 -24.31 -14.28
N PRO A 407 12.89 -23.85 -15.48
CA PRO A 407 11.78 -22.88 -15.62
C PRO A 407 10.48 -23.33 -14.95
N SER A 408 10.17 -24.63 -14.99
CA SER A 408 8.98 -25.22 -14.34
C SER A 408 9.03 -25.16 -12.80
N LEU A 409 10.21 -25.04 -12.19
CA LEU A 409 10.43 -25.01 -10.73
C LEU A 409 10.91 -23.64 -10.21
N ALA A 410 11.19 -22.69 -11.11
CA ALA A 410 11.70 -21.36 -10.77
C ALA A 410 10.63 -20.46 -10.14
N ASN A 411 9.36 -20.66 -10.45
CA ASN A 411 8.26 -19.83 -9.95
C ASN A 411 7.89 -20.23 -8.51
N ARG A 412 8.46 -19.56 -7.52
CA ARG A 412 8.33 -19.86 -6.08
C ARG A 412 6.96 -19.52 -5.49
N GLU A 413 6.18 -18.64 -6.13
CA GLU A 413 4.89 -18.12 -5.60
C GLU A 413 3.65 -18.70 -6.30
N GLY A 414 3.81 -19.45 -7.39
CA GLY A 414 2.71 -19.93 -8.22
C GLY A 414 2.11 -21.26 -7.76
N TRP A 415 0.78 -21.37 -7.85
CA TRP A 415 0.04 -22.64 -7.72
C TRP A 415 0.15 -23.49 -8.99
N ALA A 416 0.69 -22.95 -10.08
CA ALA A 416 0.70 -23.53 -11.40
C ALA A 416 1.34 -24.94 -11.47
N ASN A 417 2.36 -25.20 -10.65
CA ASN A 417 3.10 -26.48 -10.63
C ASN A 417 2.76 -27.37 -9.44
N ARG A 418 1.59 -27.17 -8.82
CA ARG A 418 1.11 -27.98 -7.69
C ARG A 418 0.03 -28.95 -8.11
N LEU A 419 -0.06 -30.03 -7.34
CA LEU A 419 -1.20 -30.95 -7.45
C LEU A 419 -2.48 -30.18 -7.05
N GLY A 420 -3.44 -30.18 -7.94
CA GLY A 420 -4.70 -29.48 -7.72
C GLY A 420 -5.80 -29.98 -8.64
N LEU A 421 -6.86 -29.17 -8.77
CA LEU A 421 -8.04 -29.49 -9.57
C LEU A 421 -8.08 -28.60 -10.82
N LYS A 422 -8.33 -29.21 -11.96
CA LYS A 422 -8.82 -28.56 -13.16
C LYS A 422 -10.33 -28.68 -13.18
N ILE A 423 -11.03 -27.58 -13.32
CA ILE A 423 -12.49 -27.52 -13.35
C ILE A 423 -12.93 -27.01 -14.71
N THR A 424 -13.81 -27.72 -15.38
CA THR A 424 -14.51 -27.27 -16.57
C THR A 424 -15.99 -27.08 -16.22
N ALA A 425 -16.53 -25.88 -16.42
CA ALA A 425 -17.91 -25.54 -16.03
C ALA A 425 -18.72 -25.01 -17.21
N GLU A 426 -20.03 -25.34 -17.22
CA GLU A 426 -20.99 -24.83 -18.19
C GLU A 426 -22.32 -24.48 -17.50
N THR A 427 -23.08 -23.57 -18.14
CA THR A 427 -24.45 -23.28 -17.65
C THR A 427 -25.40 -24.46 -17.85
N PRO A 428 -26.36 -24.72 -16.95
CA PRO A 428 -27.33 -25.79 -17.09
C PRO A 428 -28.23 -25.57 -18.32
N LYS A 429 -28.39 -26.61 -19.15
CA LYS A 429 -29.15 -26.59 -20.42
C LYS A 429 -30.64 -26.29 -20.29
N LYS A 430 -31.21 -26.30 -19.09
CA LYS A 430 -32.65 -26.12 -18.82
C LYS A 430 -32.87 -25.15 -17.68
N LYS A 431 -32.87 -23.85 -17.95
CA LYS A 431 -33.69 -22.87 -17.20
C LYS A 431 -33.86 -21.61 -18.07
N GLN A 432 -35.05 -21.40 -18.57
CA GLN A 432 -35.55 -20.06 -18.92
C GLN A 432 -35.72 -19.31 -17.59
N GLY A 433 -34.71 -18.55 -17.21
CA GLY A 433 -34.73 -17.75 -15.99
C GLY A 433 -33.34 -17.10 -15.75
N ARG A 434 -33.32 -15.95 -15.07
CA ARG A 434 -32.11 -15.25 -14.69
C ARG A 434 -31.23 -16.15 -13.82
N LEU A 435 -29.94 -16.21 -14.16
CA LEU A 435 -28.94 -16.91 -13.37
C LEU A 435 -28.42 -15.90 -12.34
N GLY A 436 -28.54 -16.15 -11.05
CA GLY A 436 -27.88 -15.33 -10.02
C GLY A 436 -26.55 -15.97 -9.58
N LEU A 437 -25.77 -15.25 -8.76
CA LEU A 437 -24.48 -15.74 -8.23
C LEU A 437 -24.56 -17.12 -7.57
N GLN A 438 -25.67 -17.43 -6.91
CA GLN A 438 -25.90 -18.72 -6.24
C GLN A 438 -26.45 -19.82 -7.18
N SER A 439 -26.55 -19.54 -8.48
CA SER A 439 -27.00 -20.57 -9.43
C SER A 439 -25.95 -21.65 -9.57
N LEU A 440 -26.37 -22.89 -9.44
CA LEU A 440 -25.49 -24.05 -9.59
C LEU A 440 -25.22 -24.31 -11.09
N LEU A 441 -23.96 -24.54 -11.40
CA LEU A 441 -23.45 -24.85 -12.72
C LEU A 441 -23.25 -26.35 -12.90
N ASN A 442 -23.32 -26.81 -14.14
CA ASN A 442 -22.79 -28.12 -14.49
C ASN A 442 -21.27 -28.02 -14.57
N PHE A 443 -20.58 -28.93 -13.90
CA PHE A 443 -19.12 -28.91 -13.93
C PHE A 443 -18.53 -30.32 -13.93
N GLN A 444 -17.33 -30.41 -14.48
CA GLN A 444 -16.48 -31.58 -14.42
C GLN A 444 -15.15 -31.17 -13.78
N TRP A 445 -14.59 -32.04 -12.97
CA TRP A 445 -13.30 -31.85 -12.36
C TRP A 445 -12.34 -32.96 -12.73
N GLN A 446 -11.09 -32.63 -12.89
CA GLN A 446 -10.01 -33.56 -13.14
C GLN A 446 -8.83 -33.20 -12.24
N LEU A 447 -8.09 -34.20 -11.80
CA LEU A 447 -6.83 -33.93 -11.09
C LEU A 447 -5.84 -33.36 -12.09
N ALA A 448 -5.13 -32.31 -11.71
CA ALA A 448 -4.16 -31.66 -12.57
C ALA A 448 -2.86 -31.36 -11.80
N ILE A 449 -1.75 -31.47 -12.49
CA ILE A 449 -0.42 -31.09 -12.03
C ILE A 449 0.26 -30.32 -13.15
N GLY A 450 0.86 -29.15 -12.84
CA GLY A 450 1.52 -28.34 -13.85
C GLY A 450 0.61 -27.92 -15.02
N GLY A 451 -0.71 -27.70 -14.73
CA GLY A 451 -1.70 -27.37 -15.76
C GLY A 451 -2.20 -28.53 -16.60
N GLN A 452 -1.62 -29.73 -16.44
CA GLN A 452 -1.97 -30.93 -17.19
C GLN A 452 -2.85 -31.89 -16.37
N THR A 453 -3.87 -32.46 -17.00
CA THR A 453 -4.78 -33.40 -16.37
C THR A 453 -4.17 -34.79 -16.29
N ILE A 454 -4.33 -35.43 -15.13
CA ILE A 454 -3.85 -36.80 -14.88
C ILE A 454 -5.01 -37.70 -14.49
N SER A 455 -4.95 -38.93 -14.98
CA SER A 455 -5.88 -39.99 -14.59
C SER A 455 -5.53 -40.52 -13.19
N LYS A 456 -6.48 -41.20 -12.53
CA LYS A 456 -6.24 -41.84 -11.25
C LYS A 456 -5.10 -42.90 -11.36
N ALA A 457 -5.05 -43.66 -12.46
CA ALA A 457 -4.03 -44.68 -12.66
C ALA A 457 -2.63 -44.07 -12.82
N GLU A 458 -2.50 -42.94 -13.51
CA GLU A 458 -1.24 -42.19 -13.62
C GLU A 458 -0.83 -41.58 -12.27
N PHE A 459 -1.79 -41.00 -11.53
CA PHE A 459 -1.54 -40.49 -10.20
C PHE A 459 -1.02 -41.60 -9.24
N ASP A 460 -1.65 -42.77 -9.24
CA ASP A 460 -1.24 -43.89 -8.38
C ASP A 460 0.18 -44.36 -8.76
N LYS A 461 0.56 -44.34 -10.05
CA LYS A 461 1.93 -44.64 -10.51
C LYS A 461 2.94 -43.57 -10.01
N LEU A 462 2.60 -42.30 -10.10
CA LEU A 462 3.45 -41.19 -9.62
C LEU A 462 3.67 -41.25 -8.10
N VAL A 463 2.66 -41.62 -7.35
CA VAL A 463 2.76 -41.78 -5.90
C VAL A 463 3.64 -42.99 -5.54
N ALA A 464 3.58 -44.06 -6.34
CA ALA A 464 4.42 -45.25 -6.12
C ALA A 464 5.91 -44.96 -6.30
N LEU A 465 6.32 -43.92 -7.05
CA LEU A 465 7.72 -43.48 -7.17
C LEU A 465 8.30 -42.96 -5.87
N ASN A 466 7.48 -42.58 -4.91
CA ASN A 466 7.85 -42.02 -3.60
C ASN A 466 8.91 -40.88 -3.70
N SER A 467 8.83 -40.09 -4.78
CA SER A 467 9.71 -38.96 -5.05
C SER A 467 8.93 -37.63 -4.88
N PRO A 468 9.52 -36.62 -4.22
CA PRO A 468 8.90 -35.29 -4.10
C PRO A 468 8.91 -34.50 -5.42
N LEU A 469 9.76 -34.90 -6.38
CA LEU A 469 9.83 -34.32 -7.72
C LEU A 469 9.55 -35.44 -8.73
N VAL A 470 8.61 -35.19 -9.63
CA VAL A 470 8.20 -36.12 -10.68
C VAL A 470 8.11 -35.42 -12.03
N GLU A 471 8.41 -36.13 -13.09
CA GLU A 471 8.28 -35.65 -14.46
C GLU A 471 6.90 -36.02 -15.02
N ILE A 472 6.22 -35.05 -15.61
CA ILE A 472 4.95 -35.23 -16.29
C ILE A 472 5.03 -34.53 -17.65
N ASN A 473 4.99 -35.32 -18.72
CA ASN A 473 5.05 -34.82 -20.10
C ASN A 473 6.22 -33.86 -20.39
N GLY A 474 7.40 -34.14 -19.82
CA GLY A 474 8.60 -33.34 -20.01
C GLY A 474 8.77 -32.17 -19.04
N GLU A 475 7.80 -31.95 -18.13
CA GLU A 475 7.90 -30.92 -17.10
C GLU A 475 8.05 -31.51 -15.70
N TRP A 476 8.96 -30.94 -14.91
CA TRP A 476 9.20 -31.36 -13.53
C TRP A 476 8.24 -30.59 -12.59
N VAL A 477 7.56 -31.34 -11.73
CA VAL A 477 6.55 -30.82 -10.80
C VAL A 477 6.74 -31.36 -9.38
N GLU A 478 6.26 -30.60 -8.42
CA GLU A 478 6.36 -30.93 -7.00
C GLU A 478 5.16 -31.77 -6.52
N LEU A 479 5.42 -32.94 -5.92
CA LEU A 479 4.42 -33.77 -5.24
C LEU A 479 4.63 -33.71 -3.71
N ARG A 480 3.82 -32.89 -3.02
CA ARG A 480 3.89 -32.80 -1.55
C ARG A 480 3.14 -33.97 -0.89
N PRO A 481 3.68 -34.57 0.17
CA PRO A 481 2.99 -35.64 0.90
C PRO A 481 1.59 -35.27 1.39
N GLN A 482 1.36 -34.01 1.75
CA GLN A 482 0.05 -33.50 2.17
C GLN A 482 -0.94 -33.45 1.00
N ASP A 483 -0.50 -32.97 -0.17
CA ASP A 483 -1.32 -32.86 -1.37
C ASP A 483 -1.69 -34.28 -1.89
N ILE A 484 -0.77 -35.24 -1.79
CA ILE A 484 -1.01 -36.66 -2.13
C ILE A 484 -2.11 -37.23 -1.24
N LYS A 485 -2.01 -37.11 0.08
CA LYS A 485 -3.02 -37.60 1.03
C LYS A 485 -4.37 -36.96 0.76
N THR A 486 -4.39 -35.68 0.46
CA THR A 486 -5.61 -34.95 0.16
C THR A 486 -6.25 -35.42 -1.13
N ALA A 487 -5.46 -35.63 -2.20
CA ALA A 487 -5.95 -36.17 -3.45
C ALA A 487 -6.47 -37.60 -3.32
N GLN A 488 -5.79 -38.48 -2.54
CA GLN A 488 -6.29 -39.83 -2.23
C GLN A 488 -7.64 -39.77 -1.49
N THR A 489 -7.78 -38.89 -0.51
CA THR A 489 -9.04 -38.70 0.19
C THR A 489 -10.13 -38.18 -0.74
N PHE A 490 -9.79 -37.26 -1.62
CA PHE A 490 -10.69 -36.67 -2.62
C PHE A 490 -11.27 -37.72 -3.57
N PHE A 491 -10.46 -38.70 -4.03
CA PHE A 491 -10.93 -39.82 -4.86
C PHE A 491 -11.85 -40.77 -4.12
N THR A 492 -11.78 -40.86 -2.81
CA THR A 492 -12.61 -41.76 -1.99
C THR A 492 -13.90 -41.09 -1.51
N THR A 493 -13.96 -39.75 -1.49
CA THR A 493 -15.16 -39.00 -1.09
C THR A 493 -16.21 -39.07 -2.20
N ARG A 494 -17.51 -39.16 -1.82
CA ARG A 494 -18.63 -39.24 -2.77
C ARG A 494 -18.69 -37.99 -3.67
N LYS A 495 -18.60 -38.19 -4.99
CA LYS A 495 -18.59 -37.17 -6.04
C LYS A 495 -19.89 -36.34 -6.13
N ASP A 496 -21.01 -36.84 -5.60
CA ASP A 496 -22.35 -36.30 -5.79
C ASP A 496 -22.71 -35.13 -4.85
N GLN A 497 -21.81 -34.74 -3.94
CA GLN A 497 -22.05 -33.68 -2.96
C GLN A 497 -21.39 -32.34 -3.28
N MET A 498 -20.62 -32.27 -4.34
CA MET A 498 -19.98 -31.01 -4.74
C MET A 498 -20.94 -30.17 -5.56
N ALA A 499 -21.07 -28.91 -5.22
CA ALA A 499 -21.84 -27.92 -5.95
C ALA A 499 -20.92 -26.74 -6.31
N LEU A 500 -20.95 -26.31 -7.56
CA LEU A 500 -20.24 -25.14 -8.07
C LEU A 500 -21.25 -24.05 -8.40
N SER A 501 -21.14 -22.91 -7.76
CA SER A 501 -21.96 -21.74 -8.03
C SER A 501 -21.38 -20.87 -9.15
N LEU A 502 -22.19 -19.98 -9.72
CA LEU A 502 -21.69 -18.95 -10.64
C LEU A 502 -20.70 -18.02 -9.93
N GLU A 503 -20.89 -17.77 -8.65
CA GLU A 503 -19.95 -17.02 -7.81
C GLU A 503 -18.55 -17.66 -7.82
N ASP A 504 -18.48 -18.98 -7.58
CA ASP A 504 -17.21 -19.70 -7.58
C ASP A 504 -16.53 -19.66 -8.94
N ALA A 505 -17.32 -19.85 -10.01
CA ALA A 505 -16.80 -19.80 -11.38
C ALA A 505 -16.20 -18.42 -11.73
N LEU A 506 -16.85 -17.33 -11.33
CA LEU A 506 -16.34 -15.98 -11.52
C LEU A 506 -15.06 -15.73 -10.71
N ARG A 507 -14.98 -16.22 -9.49
CA ARG A 507 -13.77 -16.11 -8.66
C ARG A 507 -12.62 -16.92 -9.25
N PHE A 508 -12.86 -18.13 -9.73
CA PHE A 508 -11.82 -18.92 -10.40
C PHE A 508 -11.33 -18.27 -11.69
N SER A 509 -12.23 -17.67 -12.48
CA SER A 509 -11.86 -16.99 -13.72
C SER A 509 -10.97 -15.77 -13.52
N THR A 510 -10.99 -15.15 -12.33
CA THR A 510 -10.13 -14.02 -11.97
C THR A 510 -8.82 -14.41 -11.28
N GLY A 511 -8.54 -15.72 -11.18
CA GLY A 511 -7.34 -16.25 -10.53
C GLY A 511 -7.41 -16.20 -8.99
N ASP A 512 -8.59 -16.02 -8.40
CA ASP A 512 -8.76 -16.17 -6.95
C ASP A 512 -8.67 -17.66 -6.61
N THR A 513 -7.51 -18.08 -6.10
CA THR A 513 -7.23 -19.47 -5.75
C THR A 513 -8.08 -19.91 -4.58
N GLN A 514 -9.20 -20.54 -4.87
CA GLN A 514 -9.98 -21.26 -3.86
C GLN A 514 -9.48 -22.70 -3.71
N VAL A 515 -9.63 -23.19 -2.50
CA VAL A 515 -9.28 -24.56 -2.13
C VAL A 515 -10.61 -25.33 -1.99
N ILE A 516 -10.81 -26.32 -2.84
CA ILE A 516 -11.95 -27.25 -2.73
C ILE A 516 -11.44 -28.51 -2.05
N GLU A 517 -12.06 -28.92 -0.94
CA GLU A 517 -11.68 -30.11 -0.16
C GLU A 517 -10.14 -30.13 0.17
N LYS A 518 -9.56 -28.95 0.43
CA LYS A 518 -8.12 -28.74 0.67
C LYS A 518 -7.21 -28.88 -0.56
N LEU A 519 -7.75 -29.15 -1.77
CA LEU A 519 -7.00 -29.09 -3.02
C LEU A 519 -7.16 -27.74 -3.70
N PRO A 520 -6.09 -27.10 -4.16
CA PRO A 520 -6.18 -25.84 -4.89
C PRO A 520 -6.80 -26.06 -6.27
N VAL A 521 -7.59 -25.10 -6.74
CA VAL A 521 -8.01 -25.05 -8.13
C VAL A 521 -6.88 -24.40 -8.94
N VAL A 522 -6.20 -25.20 -9.76
CA VAL A 522 -5.03 -24.76 -10.54
C VAL A 522 -5.39 -24.32 -11.96
N SER A 523 -6.52 -24.77 -12.47
CA SER A 523 -7.03 -24.35 -13.78
C SER A 523 -8.56 -24.34 -13.79
N PHE A 524 -9.14 -23.32 -14.40
CA PHE A 524 -10.56 -23.17 -14.60
C PHE A 524 -10.86 -22.88 -16.06
N GLU A 525 -11.75 -23.66 -16.67
CA GLU A 525 -12.21 -23.48 -18.04
C GLU A 525 -13.74 -23.35 -18.06
N ALA A 526 -14.21 -22.28 -18.68
CA ALA A 526 -15.62 -22.08 -18.94
C ALA A 526 -15.98 -22.55 -20.36
N SER A 527 -17.17 -23.04 -20.55
CA SER A 527 -17.68 -23.43 -21.87
C SER A 527 -19.09 -22.88 -22.12
N GLY A 528 -19.47 -22.77 -23.42
CA GLY A 528 -20.78 -22.29 -23.83
C GLY A 528 -21.09 -20.87 -23.34
N ALA A 529 -22.32 -20.64 -22.90
CA ALA A 529 -22.79 -19.33 -22.43
C ALA A 529 -22.01 -18.77 -21.23
N LEU A 530 -21.40 -19.64 -20.39
CA LEU A 530 -20.54 -19.20 -19.30
C LEU A 530 -19.23 -18.59 -19.81
N GLN A 531 -18.67 -19.14 -20.89
CA GLN A 531 -17.47 -18.58 -21.53
C GLN A 531 -17.77 -17.21 -22.13
N GLU A 532 -18.94 -17.06 -22.80
CA GLU A 532 -19.39 -15.77 -23.33
C GLU A 532 -19.58 -14.74 -22.22
N LEU A 533 -20.18 -15.13 -21.09
CA LEU A 533 -20.34 -14.27 -19.93
C LEU A 533 -18.98 -13.78 -19.41
N ILE A 534 -18.06 -14.68 -19.15
CA ILE A 534 -16.73 -14.33 -18.59
C ILE A 534 -15.95 -13.47 -19.59
N GLY A 535 -16.02 -13.79 -20.89
CA GLY A 535 -15.40 -13.01 -21.94
C GLY A 535 -15.94 -11.57 -22.00
N ALA A 536 -17.27 -11.40 -21.94
CA ALA A 536 -17.91 -10.09 -21.91
C ALA A 536 -17.64 -9.29 -20.62
N LEU A 537 -17.54 -9.96 -19.47
CA LEU A 537 -17.17 -9.31 -18.20
C LEU A 537 -15.72 -8.82 -18.18
N ASN A 538 -14.80 -9.53 -18.82
CA ASN A 538 -13.40 -9.14 -18.94
C ASN A 538 -13.17 -8.06 -19.99
N ASN A 539 -14.04 -7.96 -21.00
CA ASN A 539 -13.97 -6.97 -22.07
C ASN A 539 -15.33 -6.32 -22.30
N ASN A 540 -15.61 -5.25 -21.59
CA ASN A 540 -16.87 -4.49 -21.72
C ASN A 540 -17.12 -3.91 -23.13
N GLN A 541 -16.10 -3.82 -23.98
CA GLN A 541 -16.24 -3.39 -25.37
C GLN A 541 -16.90 -4.45 -26.27
N ALA A 542 -16.91 -5.71 -25.84
CA ALA A 542 -17.58 -6.81 -26.53
C ALA A 542 -19.12 -6.75 -26.43
N ILE A 543 -19.68 -5.94 -25.53
CA ILE A 543 -21.12 -5.77 -25.37
C ILE A 543 -21.63 -4.82 -26.46
N ALA A 544 -22.51 -5.32 -27.32
CA ALA A 544 -23.14 -4.51 -28.38
C ALA A 544 -23.94 -3.34 -27.78
N PRO A 545 -23.81 -2.11 -28.30
CA PRO A 545 -24.56 -0.96 -27.82
C PRO A 545 -26.07 -1.20 -27.86
N LEU A 546 -26.80 -0.71 -26.87
CA LEU A 546 -28.24 -0.75 -26.86
C LEU A 546 -28.78 0.39 -27.75
N PRO A 547 -29.59 0.10 -28.79
CA PRO A 547 -30.22 1.17 -29.54
C PRO A 547 -31.12 2.01 -28.63
N THR A 548 -31.19 3.31 -28.88
CA THR A 548 -32.07 4.19 -28.12
C THR A 548 -33.51 3.69 -28.13
N PRO A 549 -34.18 3.42 -26.99
CA PRO A 549 -35.56 2.92 -26.94
C PRO A 549 -36.52 3.88 -27.67
N VAL A 550 -37.57 3.32 -28.28
CA VAL A 550 -38.52 4.10 -29.13
C VAL A 550 -39.26 5.18 -28.33
N GLY A 551 -39.63 4.86 -27.10
CA GLY A 551 -40.30 5.79 -26.17
C GLY A 551 -39.39 6.83 -25.53
N PHE A 552 -38.08 6.78 -25.78
CA PHE A 552 -37.11 7.72 -25.19
C PHE A 552 -37.17 9.08 -25.90
N LYS A 553 -37.39 10.15 -25.14
CA LYS A 553 -37.45 11.53 -25.64
C LYS A 553 -36.07 12.18 -25.59
N GLY A 554 -35.27 12.00 -26.63
CA GLY A 554 -33.91 12.53 -26.75
C GLY A 554 -33.02 11.58 -27.50
N GLN A 555 -31.72 11.86 -27.52
CA GLN A 555 -30.70 11.00 -28.14
C GLN A 555 -29.66 10.63 -27.12
N LEU A 556 -29.36 9.37 -27.01
CA LEU A 556 -28.29 8.87 -26.17
C LEU A 556 -26.95 9.10 -26.87
N ARG A 557 -25.93 9.43 -26.09
CA ARG A 557 -24.54 9.42 -26.56
C ARG A 557 -24.03 7.98 -26.70
N PRO A 558 -23.06 7.71 -27.59
CA PRO A 558 -22.55 6.35 -27.79
C PRO A 558 -22.10 5.63 -26.52
N TYR A 559 -21.46 6.35 -25.59
CA TYR A 559 -21.08 5.77 -24.32
C TYR A 559 -22.28 5.50 -23.39
N GLN A 560 -23.35 6.28 -23.49
CA GLN A 560 -24.60 6.07 -22.73
C GLN A 560 -25.36 4.84 -23.23
N GLU A 561 -25.41 4.62 -24.56
CA GLU A 561 -25.95 3.41 -25.16
C GLU A 561 -25.19 2.16 -24.68
N ARG A 562 -23.85 2.22 -24.67
CA ARG A 562 -23.01 1.14 -24.11
C ARG A 562 -23.25 0.93 -22.61
N GLY A 563 -23.45 1.99 -21.82
CA GLY A 563 -23.76 1.88 -20.40
C GLY A 563 -25.11 1.24 -20.12
N ALA A 564 -26.16 1.60 -20.88
CA ALA A 564 -27.47 0.97 -20.80
C ALA A 564 -27.42 -0.51 -21.25
N ALA A 565 -26.63 -0.83 -22.28
CA ALA A 565 -26.39 -2.20 -22.74
C ALA A 565 -25.71 -3.05 -21.68
N TRP A 566 -24.72 -2.49 -20.99
CA TRP A 566 -24.00 -3.15 -19.90
C TRP A 566 -24.94 -3.45 -18.70
N LEU A 567 -25.83 -2.52 -18.34
CA LEU A 567 -26.84 -2.76 -17.32
C LEU A 567 -27.80 -3.89 -17.74
N SER A 568 -28.25 -3.90 -18.98
CA SER A 568 -29.12 -4.96 -19.52
C SER A 568 -28.42 -6.32 -19.57
N PHE A 569 -27.13 -6.32 -19.91
CA PHE A 569 -26.30 -7.53 -19.91
C PHE A 569 -26.22 -8.14 -18.49
N LEU A 570 -25.87 -7.35 -17.47
CA LEU A 570 -25.75 -7.83 -16.09
C LEU A 570 -27.12 -8.26 -15.52
N GLU A 571 -28.19 -7.56 -15.87
CA GLU A 571 -29.55 -7.89 -15.46
C GLU A 571 -29.97 -9.29 -15.95
N ARG A 572 -29.66 -9.64 -17.22
CA ARG A 572 -29.97 -10.98 -17.76
C ARG A 572 -29.27 -12.10 -16.96
N TRP A 573 -28.12 -11.83 -16.37
CA TRP A 573 -27.36 -12.79 -15.56
C TRP A 573 -27.68 -12.69 -14.07
N GLY A 574 -28.48 -11.71 -13.64
CA GLY A 574 -28.82 -11.48 -12.23
C GLY A 574 -27.58 -11.03 -11.40
N LEU A 575 -26.64 -10.33 -12.03
CA LEU A 575 -25.40 -9.85 -11.43
C LEU A 575 -25.51 -8.36 -11.15
N GLY A 576 -25.32 -7.93 -9.91
CA GLY A 576 -25.44 -6.52 -9.50
C GLY A 576 -24.45 -5.60 -10.20
N ALA A 577 -24.85 -4.35 -10.48
CA ALA A 577 -24.13 -3.39 -11.29
C ALA A 577 -23.80 -2.08 -10.55
N CYS A 578 -22.57 -1.62 -10.60
CA CYS A 578 -22.14 -0.30 -10.12
C CYS A 578 -21.81 0.61 -11.31
N LEU A 579 -22.71 1.53 -11.66
CA LEU A 579 -22.43 2.56 -12.65
C LEU A 579 -21.73 3.74 -11.96
N ALA A 580 -20.41 3.78 -12.10
CA ALA A 580 -19.52 4.67 -11.38
C ALA A 580 -18.92 5.79 -12.25
N ASP A 581 -19.61 6.18 -13.31
CA ASP A 581 -19.24 7.27 -14.21
C ASP A 581 -19.07 8.59 -13.45
N ASP A 582 -18.18 9.46 -13.92
CA ASP A 582 -18.02 10.80 -13.37
C ASP A 582 -19.34 11.56 -13.33
N MET A 583 -19.46 12.50 -12.38
CA MET A 583 -20.66 13.37 -12.26
C MET A 583 -20.89 14.12 -13.58
N GLY A 584 -22.14 14.16 -14.06
CA GLY A 584 -22.52 14.84 -15.29
C GLY A 584 -22.41 13.98 -16.57
N LEU A 585 -21.95 12.72 -16.52
CA LEU A 585 -21.97 11.80 -17.65
C LEU A 585 -23.35 11.16 -17.91
N GLY A 586 -24.38 11.56 -17.18
CA GLY A 586 -25.76 11.13 -17.43
C GLY A 586 -26.07 9.71 -16.94
N LYS A 587 -25.60 9.33 -15.72
CA LYS A 587 -25.98 8.06 -15.08
C LYS A 587 -27.50 7.87 -15.01
N THR A 588 -28.21 8.94 -14.64
CA THR A 588 -29.68 8.98 -14.58
C THR A 588 -30.30 8.62 -15.94
N ILE A 589 -29.77 9.23 -17.01
CA ILE A 589 -30.28 9.01 -18.38
C ILE A 589 -30.04 7.57 -18.84
N GLN A 590 -28.86 7.02 -18.54
CA GLN A 590 -28.51 5.63 -18.86
C GLN A 590 -29.44 4.65 -18.16
N PHE A 591 -29.72 4.90 -16.86
CA PHE A 591 -30.65 4.08 -16.09
C PHE A 591 -32.10 4.20 -16.61
N ILE A 592 -32.57 5.41 -16.95
CA ILE A 592 -33.92 5.61 -17.52
C ILE A 592 -34.05 4.87 -18.87
N ALA A 593 -33.05 4.96 -19.75
CA ALA A 593 -33.02 4.26 -21.02
C ALA A 593 -33.04 2.73 -20.82
N PHE A 594 -32.26 2.21 -19.89
CA PHE A 594 -32.27 0.81 -19.52
C PHE A 594 -33.65 0.34 -19.01
N LEU A 595 -34.27 1.09 -18.11
CA LEU A 595 -35.58 0.75 -17.56
C LEU A 595 -36.68 0.79 -18.64
N LEU A 596 -36.62 1.79 -19.52
CA LEU A 596 -37.54 1.91 -20.64
C LEU A 596 -37.39 0.75 -21.62
N HIS A 597 -36.14 0.36 -21.92
CA HIS A 597 -35.86 -0.81 -22.75
C HIS A 597 -36.47 -2.09 -22.18
N LEU A 598 -36.35 -2.34 -20.87
CA LEU A 598 -37.01 -3.50 -20.23
C LEU A 598 -38.54 -3.44 -20.38
N LYS A 599 -39.13 -2.25 -20.23
CA LYS A 599 -40.56 -2.07 -20.40
C LYS A 599 -41.00 -2.33 -21.84
N GLU A 600 -40.30 -1.85 -22.84
CA GLU A 600 -40.60 -2.04 -24.27
C GLU A 600 -40.47 -3.52 -24.69
N GLN A 601 -39.68 -4.29 -23.97
CA GLN A 601 -39.52 -5.73 -24.20
C GLN A 601 -40.44 -6.61 -23.35
N ASP A 602 -41.40 -6.01 -22.62
CA ASP A 602 -42.24 -6.71 -21.64
C ASP A 602 -41.47 -7.50 -20.56
N ALA A 603 -40.19 -7.12 -20.32
CA ALA A 603 -39.31 -7.73 -19.35
C ALA A 603 -39.38 -7.08 -17.95
N LEU A 604 -40.13 -5.99 -17.79
CA LEU A 604 -40.35 -5.33 -16.52
C LEU A 604 -41.63 -5.88 -15.87
N GLU A 605 -41.51 -7.05 -15.24
CA GLU A 605 -42.65 -7.79 -14.61
C GLU A 605 -43.10 -7.18 -13.27
N ASN A 606 -42.17 -6.63 -12.50
CA ASN A 606 -42.43 -6.01 -11.19
C ASN A 606 -41.81 -4.61 -11.12
N SER A 607 -42.30 -3.80 -10.18
CA SER A 607 -41.84 -2.41 -9.98
C SER A 607 -40.37 -2.32 -9.56
N THR A 608 -39.78 -1.23 -9.91
CA THR A 608 -38.42 -0.83 -9.53
C THR A 608 -38.44 0.14 -8.34
N LEU A 609 -37.58 -0.09 -7.34
CA LEU A 609 -37.38 0.82 -6.20
C LEU A 609 -36.09 1.62 -6.41
N LEU A 610 -36.22 2.94 -6.49
CA LEU A 610 -35.09 3.87 -6.48
C LEU A 610 -34.97 4.56 -5.13
N VAL A 611 -33.78 4.49 -4.52
CA VAL A 611 -33.45 5.15 -3.26
C VAL A 611 -32.42 6.22 -3.52
N CYS A 612 -32.73 7.47 -3.19
CA CYS A 612 -31.85 8.62 -3.44
C CYS A 612 -31.83 9.61 -2.28
N PRO A 613 -30.88 10.56 -2.24
CA PRO A 613 -30.94 11.69 -1.31
C PRO A 613 -32.24 12.49 -1.49
N THR A 614 -32.78 13.03 -0.39
CA THR A 614 -34.03 13.81 -0.41
C THR A 614 -33.99 15.01 -1.37
N SER A 615 -32.80 15.63 -1.52
CA SER A 615 -32.58 16.81 -2.38
C SER A 615 -32.79 16.52 -3.87
N VAL A 616 -32.66 15.28 -4.32
CA VAL A 616 -32.72 14.91 -5.75
C VAL A 616 -34.03 14.19 -6.14
N LEU A 617 -34.94 13.95 -5.19
CA LEU A 617 -36.24 13.30 -5.46
C LEU A 617 -36.99 13.98 -6.61
N GLY A 618 -37.17 15.30 -6.53
CA GLY A 618 -37.90 16.07 -7.56
C GLY A 618 -37.15 16.15 -8.90
N ASN A 619 -35.83 15.99 -8.90
CA ASN A 619 -35.05 15.92 -10.10
C ASN A 619 -35.32 14.62 -10.87
N TRP A 620 -35.36 13.47 -10.16
CA TRP A 620 -35.68 12.19 -10.74
C TRP A 620 -37.05 12.19 -11.41
N GLU A 621 -38.07 12.74 -10.76
CA GLU A 621 -39.41 12.83 -11.33
C GLU A 621 -39.43 13.68 -12.61
N ARG A 622 -38.75 14.84 -12.60
CA ARG A 622 -38.63 15.71 -13.79
C ARG A 622 -37.89 15.04 -14.94
N GLU A 623 -36.79 14.34 -14.67
CA GLU A 623 -36.01 13.66 -15.70
C GLU A 623 -36.77 12.47 -16.30
N VAL A 624 -37.44 11.66 -15.50
CA VAL A 624 -38.26 10.55 -16.00
C VAL A 624 -39.39 11.08 -16.88
N ASN A 625 -40.11 12.09 -16.43
CA ASN A 625 -41.21 12.69 -17.20
C ASN A 625 -40.70 13.36 -18.51
N LYS A 626 -39.50 13.90 -18.51
CA LYS A 626 -38.87 14.51 -19.68
C LYS A 626 -38.41 13.47 -20.70
N PHE A 627 -37.69 12.44 -20.27
CA PHE A 627 -37.03 11.50 -21.18
C PHE A 627 -37.81 10.20 -21.45
N ALA A 628 -38.66 9.77 -20.51
CA ALA A 628 -39.43 8.55 -20.63
C ALA A 628 -40.86 8.72 -20.04
N PRO A 629 -41.72 9.55 -20.65
CA PRO A 629 -43.05 9.85 -20.12
C PRO A 629 -43.99 8.65 -20.06
N SER A 630 -43.66 7.56 -20.73
CA SER A 630 -44.42 6.30 -20.67
C SER A 630 -44.14 5.53 -19.36
N LEU A 631 -43.07 5.81 -18.63
CA LEU A 631 -42.79 5.20 -17.34
C LEU A 631 -43.65 5.86 -16.24
N LYS A 632 -44.42 5.09 -15.57
CA LYS A 632 -45.25 5.56 -14.45
C LYS A 632 -44.41 5.63 -13.17
N ILE A 633 -44.17 6.85 -12.68
CA ILE A 633 -43.36 7.12 -11.49
C ILE A 633 -44.23 7.44 -10.30
N LEU A 634 -43.89 6.88 -9.12
CA LEU A 634 -44.51 7.21 -7.83
C LEU A 634 -43.44 7.76 -6.88
N GLN A 635 -43.60 9.00 -6.44
CA GLN A 635 -42.76 9.57 -5.39
C GLN A 635 -43.28 9.15 -4.01
N TYR A 636 -42.63 8.15 -3.39
CA TYR A 636 -42.92 7.68 -2.04
C TYR A 636 -42.21 8.54 -1.01
N HIS A 637 -42.79 9.73 -0.76
CA HIS A 637 -42.21 10.74 0.15
C HIS A 637 -43.31 11.58 0.79
N GLY A 638 -43.01 12.23 1.92
CA GLY A 638 -43.89 13.13 2.65
C GLY A 638 -44.94 12.41 3.54
N ASP A 639 -45.80 13.19 4.20
CA ASP A 639 -46.76 12.65 5.17
C ASP A 639 -47.98 11.99 4.52
N LYS A 640 -48.33 12.43 3.31
CA LYS A 640 -49.47 11.89 2.52
C LYS A 640 -49.15 10.63 1.73
N ARG A 641 -47.94 10.06 1.89
CA ARG A 641 -47.57 8.83 1.18
C ARG A 641 -48.50 7.67 1.51
N PRO A 642 -48.81 6.80 0.51
CA PRO A 642 -49.72 5.65 0.73
C PRO A 642 -49.10 4.66 1.72
N LYS A 643 -49.91 4.05 2.56
CA LYS A 643 -49.49 3.08 3.59
C LYS A 643 -50.33 1.81 3.52
N GLY A 644 -49.79 0.67 3.99
CA GLY A 644 -50.48 -0.62 4.06
C GLY A 644 -50.96 -1.10 2.69
N LYS A 645 -52.26 -1.49 2.59
CA LYS A 645 -52.86 -2.00 1.34
C LYS A 645 -52.81 -0.98 0.20
N ALA A 646 -53.05 0.31 0.49
CA ALA A 646 -52.99 1.38 -0.50
C ALA A 646 -51.57 1.55 -1.11
N PHE A 647 -50.53 1.29 -0.33
CA PHE A 647 -49.15 1.25 -0.86
C PHE A 647 -48.95 0.10 -1.84
N LEU A 648 -49.42 -1.11 -1.52
CA LEU A 648 -49.28 -2.29 -2.41
C LEU A 648 -50.04 -2.10 -3.73
N GLU A 649 -51.24 -1.48 -3.69
CA GLU A 649 -51.97 -1.13 -4.92
C GLU A 649 -51.27 -0.05 -5.74
N ALA A 650 -50.71 0.98 -5.07
CA ALA A 650 -49.97 2.02 -5.75
C ALA A 650 -48.72 1.45 -6.44
N VAL A 651 -47.99 0.55 -5.77
CA VAL A 651 -46.80 -0.11 -6.35
C VAL A 651 -47.17 -0.90 -7.61
N LYS A 652 -48.25 -1.69 -7.60
CA LYS A 652 -48.66 -2.48 -8.78
C LYS A 652 -48.97 -1.61 -10.02
N ASN A 653 -49.36 -0.37 -9.81
CA ASN A 653 -49.78 0.54 -10.90
C ASN A 653 -48.66 1.42 -11.40
N HIS A 654 -47.42 1.32 -10.82
CA HIS A 654 -46.31 2.17 -11.19
C HIS A 654 -45.05 1.33 -11.50
N ASP A 655 -44.27 1.76 -12.48
CA ASP A 655 -43.06 1.09 -12.94
C ASP A 655 -41.85 1.43 -12.02
N LEU A 656 -41.82 2.67 -11.51
CA LEU A 656 -40.73 3.20 -10.71
C LEU A 656 -41.23 3.88 -9.44
N ILE A 657 -40.77 3.40 -8.30
CA ILE A 657 -41.05 3.97 -6.98
C ILE A 657 -39.78 4.67 -6.48
N VAL A 658 -39.86 5.96 -6.22
CA VAL A 658 -38.72 6.78 -5.77
C VAL A 658 -38.89 7.16 -4.30
N THR A 659 -37.89 6.87 -3.48
CA THR A 659 -37.91 7.18 -2.05
C THR A 659 -36.54 7.68 -1.56
N SER A 660 -36.48 8.15 -0.30
CA SER A 660 -35.23 8.61 0.30
C SER A 660 -34.61 7.59 1.27
N TYR A 661 -33.30 7.66 1.47
CA TYR A 661 -32.57 6.81 2.42
C TYR A 661 -33.14 6.86 3.84
N SER A 662 -33.61 8.04 4.30
CA SER A 662 -34.22 8.22 5.62
C SER A 662 -35.57 7.51 5.75
N LEU A 663 -36.39 7.53 4.70
CA LEU A 663 -37.67 6.85 4.66
C LEU A 663 -37.54 5.34 4.51
N LEU A 664 -36.56 4.90 3.72
CA LEU A 664 -36.27 3.47 3.58
C LEU A 664 -36.03 2.81 4.95
N HIS A 665 -35.21 3.41 5.81
CA HIS A 665 -35.00 2.89 7.16
C HIS A 665 -36.26 2.94 8.03
N ARG A 666 -37.08 3.99 7.88
CA ARG A 666 -38.27 4.21 8.70
C ARG A 666 -39.41 3.26 8.34
N ASP A 667 -39.60 3.03 7.04
CA ASP A 667 -40.71 2.26 6.47
C ASP A 667 -40.30 0.88 5.94
N ILE A 668 -39.15 0.36 6.43
CA ILE A 668 -38.54 -0.88 5.93
C ILE A 668 -39.51 -2.07 5.84
N LYS A 669 -40.40 -2.26 6.84
CA LYS A 669 -41.36 -3.35 6.84
C LYS A 669 -42.36 -3.29 5.66
N SER A 670 -42.78 -2.09 5.28
CA SER A 670 -43.68 -1.91 4.12
C SER A 670 -42.95 -2.16 2.81
N LEU A 671 -41.68 -1.73 2.72
CA LEU A 671 -40.85 -1.89 1.52
C LEU A 671 -40.40 -3.36 1.34
N GLN A 672 -40.19 -4.10 2.42
CA GLN A 672 -39.91 -5.55 2.38
C GLN A 672 -41.09 -6.43 1.91
N SER A 673 -42.32 -5.93 2.04
CA SER A 673 -43.52 -6.69 1.62
C SER A 673 -43.76 -6.71 0.10
N VAL A 674 -42.93 -5.96 -0.65
CA VAL A 674 -43.01 -5.87 -2.12
C VAL A 674 -41.91 -6.71 -2.75
N PRO A 675 -42.22 -7.57 -3.72
CA PRO A 675 -41.20 -8.26 -4.54
C PRO A 675 -40.65 -7.29 -5.59
N TRP A 676 -39.58 -6.63 -5.25
CA TRP A 676 -38.92 -5.71 -6.18
C TRP A 676 -38.18 -6.45 -7.29
N GLN A 677 -38.33 -6.01 -8.55
CA GLN A 677 -37.52 -6.54 -9.64
C GLN A 677 -36.12 -5.91 -9.59
N ILE A 678 -36.07 -4.60 -9.44
CA ILE A 678 -34.82 -3.84 -9.42
C ILE A 678 -34.79 -2.94 -8.19
N ILE A 679 -33.64 -2.88 -7.50
CA ILE A 679 -33.37 -1.86 -6.48
C ILE A 679 -32.18 -1.04 -6.94
N VAL A 680 -32.35 0.27 -6.99
CA VAL A 680 -31.35 1.24 -7.41
C VAL A 680 -31.00 2.15 -6.25
N LEU A 681 -29.72 2.32 -5.98
CA LEU A 681 -29.22 3.30 -5.04
C LEU A 681 -28.54 4.44 -5.82
N ASP A 682 -29.12 5.62 -5.76
CA ASP A 682 -28.48 6.81 -6.29
C ASP A 682 -27.65 7.50 -5.21
N GLU A 683 -26.49 8.02 -5.59
CA GLU A 683 -25.43 8.48 -4.67
C GLU A 683 -25.13 7.41 -3.61
N ALA A 684 -24.72 6.23 -4.11
CA ALA A 684 -24.52 5.02 -3.31
C ALA A 684 -23.45 5.19 -2.20
N GLN A 685 -22.65 6.25 -2.21
CA GLN A 685 -21.79 6.58 -1.08
C GLN A 685 -22.57 6.81 0.24
N ASN A 686 -23.89 7.01 0.20
CA ASN A 686 -24.72 7.06 1.40
C ASN A 686 -24.78 5.71 2.16
N VAL A 687 -24.43 4.60 1.52
CA VAL A 687 -24.39 3.26 2.14
C VAL A 687 -22.95 2.76 2.37
N LYS A 688 -21.95 3.60 2.23
CA LYS A 688 -20.52 3.25 2.41
C LYS A 688 -20.17 2.75 3.82
N ASN A 689 -20.87 3.23 4.85
CA ASN A 689 -20.69 2.71 6.20
C ASN A 689 -21.63 1.52 6.44
N PRO A 690 -21.11 0.28 6.52
CA PRO A 690 -21.92 -0.93 6.67
C PRO A 690 -22.70 -1.00 8.00
N GLU A 691 -22.27 -0.26 9.02
CA GLU A 691 -22.91 -0.24 10.34
C GLU A 691 -24.06 0.78 10.43
N ALA A 692 -24.16 1.69 9.47
CA ALA A 692 -25.23 2.68 9.44
C ALA A 692 -26.59 2.01 9.29
N LYS A 693 -27.60 2.58 9.96
CA LYS A 693 -28.97 2.06 9.92
C LYS A 693 -29.54 1.98 8.50
N GLN A 694 -29.20 2.96 7.66
CA GLN A 694 -29.59 3.00 6.25
C GLN A 694 -28.98 1.85 5.45
N SER A 695 -27.69 1.57 5.65
CA SER A 695 -26.97 0.50 4.98
C SER A 695 -27.50 -0.89 5.38
N LYS A 696 -27.85 -1.06 6.66
CA LYS A 696 -28.47 -2.30 7.15
C LYS A 696 -29.89 -2.49 6.57
N ALA A 697 -30.66 -1.41 6.47
CA ALA A 697 -32.01 -1.47 5.90
C ALA A 697 -31.99 -1.82 4.40
N VAL A 698 -31.10 -1.23 3.63
CA VAL A 698 -30.97 -1.53 2.20
C VAL A 698 -30.67 -3.00 1.93
N ARG A 699 -29.78 -3.61 2.74
CA ARG A 699 -29.42 -5.04 2.59
C ARG A 699 -30.54 -6.00 2.95
N GLN A 700 -31.53 -5.56 3.71
CA GLN A 700 -32.69 -6.40 4.07
C GLN A 700 -33.73 -6.47 2.96
N LEU A 701 -33.63 -5.65 1.92
CA LEU A 701 -34.53 -5.68 0.78
C LEU A 701 -34.11 -6.78 -0.20
N GLU A 702 -35.08 -7.50 -0.72
CA GLU A 702 -34.90 -8.51 -1.75
C GLU A 702 -35.23 -7.95 -3.12
N ALA A 703 -34.35 -8.24 -4.11
CA ALA A 703 -34.56 -7.89 -5.52
C ALA A 703 -33.82 -8.88 -6.41
N THR A 704 -34.32 -9.04 -7.63
CA THR A 704 -33.67 -9.88 -8.64
C THR A 704 -32.45 -9.22 -9.25
N PHE A 705 -32.44 -7.88 -9.29
CA PHE A 705 -31.30 -7.09 -9.79
C PHE A 705 -31.04 -5.85 -8.91
N ARG A 706 -29.79 -5.53 -8.67
CA ARG A 706 -29.38 -4.39 -7.84
C ARG A 706 -28.40 -3.50 -8.56
N ILE A 707 -28.63 -2.19 -8.48
CA ILE A 707 -27.83 -1.17 -9.15
C ILE A 707 -27.36 -0.14 -8.12
N ALA A 708 -26.10 0.27 -8.22
CA ALA A 708 -25.55 1.41 -7.51
C ALA A 708 -25.11 2.48 -8.54
N LEU A 709 -25.60 3.69 -8.38
CA LEU A 709 -25.17 4.86 -9.14
C LEU A 709 -24.33 5.73 -8.20
N THR A 710 -23.10 6.03 -8.60
CA THR A 710 -22.19 6.88 -7.79
C THR A 710 -21.14 7.54 -8.68
N GLY A 711 -20.65 8.71 -8.31
CA GLY A 711 -19.46 9.32 -8.94
C GLY A 711 -18.15 8.87 -8.28
N THR A 712 -18.22 8.33 -7.06
CA THR A 712 -17.06 7.99 -6.23
C THR A 712 -17.29 6.65 -5.54
N PRO A 713 -16.97 5.51 -6.18
CA PRO A 713 -17.17 4.19 -5.60
C PRO A 713 -16.23 3.92 -4.40
N VAL A 714 -15.10 4.61 -4.35
CA VAL A 714 -14.14 4.60 -3.23
C VAL A 714 -13.67 6.02 -2.98
N GLU A 715 -13.86 6.53 -1.77
CA GLU A 715 -13.36 7.86 -1.38
C GLU A 715 -12.14 7.75 -0.45
N ASN A 716 -12.27 7.00 0.63
CA ASN A 716 -11.26 6.99 1.68
C ASN A 716 -10.75 5.60 2.07
N ARG A 717 -11.59 4.57 2.00
CA ARG A 717 -11.26 3.21 2.47
C ARG A 717 -11.85 2.13 1.57
N LEU A 718 -11.13 1.03 1.40
CA LEU A 718 -11.62 -0.13 0.65
C LEU A 718 -12.87 -0.77 1.27
N GLN A 719 -13.10 -0.55 2.56
CA GLN A 719 -14.33 -0.99 3.23
C GLN A 719 -15.59 -0.32 2.68
N GLU A 720 -15.48 0.86 2.09
CA GLU A 720 -16.59 1.54 1.40
C GLU A 720 -16.96 0.78 0.13
N LEU A 721 -15.97 0.35 -0.65
CA LEU A 721 -16.16 -0.50 -1.82
C LEU A 721 -16.82 -1.83 -1.44
N TRP A 722 -16.32 -2.48 -0.39
CA TRP A 722 -16.94 -3.71 0.13
C TRP A 722 -18.42 -3.51 0.45
N SER A 723 -18.76 -2.40 1.09
CA SER A 723 -20.16 -2.11 1.47
C SER A 723 -21.09 -1.96 0.28
N ILE A 724 -20.62 -1.34 -0.81
CA ILE A 724 -21.38 -1.18 -2.06
C ILE A 724 -21.50 -2.54 -2.77
N LEU A 725 -20.40 -3.27 -2.89
CA LEU A 725 -20.43 -4.56 -3.58
C LEU A 725 -21.18 -5.65 -2.82
N ASP A 726 -21.17 -5.62 -1.48
CA ASP A 726 -21.98 -6.51 -0.66
C ASP A 726 -23.50 -6.23 -0.78
N PHE A 727 -23.88 -4.98 -1.05
CA PHE A 727 -25.25 -4.67 -1.45
C PHE A 727 -25.57 -5.21 -2.84
N LEU A 728 -24.69 -5.01 -3.82
CA LEU A 728 -24.90 -5.44 -5.21
C LEU A 728 -24.91 -6.96 -5.37
N ASN A 729 -23.91 -7.60 -4.82
CA ASN A 729 -23.63 -9.03 -4.95
C ASN A 729 -23.32 -9.61 -3.56
N PRO A 730 -24.35 -9.90 -2.74
CA PRO A 730 -24.18 -10.32 -1.36
C PRO A 730 -23.30 -11.55 -1.21
N GLY A 731 -22.26 -11.44 -0.36
CA GLY A 731 -21.33 -12.52 -0.06
C GLY A 731 -20.16 -12.65 -1.04
N TYR A 732 -20.20 -12.07 -2.25
CA TYR A 732 -19.20 -12.24 -3.30
C TYR A 732 -17.75 -11.93 -2.86
N LEU A 733 -17.54 -10.87 -2.08
CA LEU A 733 -16.25 -10.55 -1.49
C LEU A 733 -16.03 -11.14 -0.08
N GLY A 734 -16.87 -12.09 0.31
CA GLY A 734 -16.86 -12.66 1.65
C GLY A 734 -17.40 -11.69 2.72
N ASN A 735 -17.39 -12.12 3.98
CA ASN A 735 -17.83 -11.25 5.07
C ASN A 735 -16.81 -10.13 5.34
N LYS A 736 -17.24 -9.08 6.06
CA LYS A 736 -16.45 -7.90 6.40
C LYS A 736 -15.08 -8.24 6.99
N GLN A 737 -15.01 -9.23 7.90
CA GLN A 737 -13.75 -9.60 8.56
C GLN A 737 -12.80 -10.31 7.60
N PHE A 738 -13.32 -11.17 6.72
CA PHE A 738 -12.55 -11.80 5.66
C PHE A 738 -11.97 -10.77 4.70
N PHE A 739 -12.80 -9.85 4.18
CA PHE A 739 -12.37 -8.78 3.29
C PHE A 739 -11.29 -7.89 3.92
N GLN A 740 -11.46 -7.53 5.19
CA GLN A 740 -10.50 -6.72 5.91
C GLN A 740 -9.14 -7.40 6.02
N ARG A 741 -9.10 -8.70 6.33
CA ARG A 741 -7.85 -9.46 6.46
C ARG A 741 -7.20 -9.77 5.11
N ARG A 742 -8.02 -10.11 4.11
CA ARG A 742 -7.55 -10.57 2.80
C ARG A 742 -7.09 -9.43 1.89
N PHE A 743 -7.81 -8.29 1.90
CA PHE A 743 -7.61 -7.19 0.98
C PHE A 743 -7.32 -5.85 1.67
N ALA A 744 -8.20 -5.36 2.55
CA ALA A 744 -8.09 -4.00 3.06
C ALA A 744 -6.80 -3.76 3.85
N MET A 745 -6.46 -4.65 4.81
CA MET A 745 -5.23 -4.50 5.59
C MET A 745 -3.95 -4.65 4.75
N PRO A 746 -3.79 -5.67 3.88
CA PRO A 746 -2.61 -5.77 3.02
C PRO A 746 -2.43 -4.55 2.11
N ILE A 747 -3.49 -4.08 1.48
CA ILE A 747 -3.44 -2.97 0.53
C ILE A 747 -3.25 -1.62 1.25
N GLU A 748 -4.11 -1.30 2.23
CA GLU A 748 -4.12 0.02 2.87
C GLU A 748 -2.94 0.21 3.83
N LYS A 749 -2.51 -0.84 4.52
CA LYS A 749 -1.46 -0.77 5.54
C LYS A 749 -0.07 -1.13 5.01
N TYR A 750 0.02 -2.09 4.10
CA TYR A 750 1.30 -2.64 3.63
C TYR A 750 1.60 -2.32 2.16
N GLY A 751 0.64 -1.72 1.41
CA GLY A 751 0.82 -1.38 -0.01
C GLY A 751 0.95 -2.59 -0.93
N ASP A 752 0.37 -3.74 -0.55
CA ASP A 752 0.50 -5.00 -1.29
C ASP A 752 -0.16 -4.90 -2.67
N THR A 753 0.67 -4.85 -3.70
CA THR A 753 0.25 -4.72 -5.11
C THR A 753 -0.40 -5.99 -5.64
N ALA A 754 -0.03 -7.16 -5.12
CA ALA A 754 -0.62 -8.44 -5.53
C ALA A 754 -2.08 -8.55 -5.06
N SER A 755 -2.34 -8.26 -3.78
CA SER A 755 -3.71 -8.19 -3.26
C SER A 755 -4.55 -7.09 -3.94
N LEU A 756 -3.94 -5.95 -4.32
CA LEU A 756 -4.62 -4.90 -5.08
C LEU A 756 -5.01 -5.39 -6.48
N GLY A 757 -4.09 -6.03 -7.20
CA GLY A 757 -4.36 -6.61 -8.52
C GLY A 757 -5.49 -7.62 -8.48
N GLN A 758 -5.47 -8.53 -7.49
CA GLN A 758 -6.51 -9.54 -7.30
C GLN A 758 -7.88 -8.92 -6.97
N LEU A 759 -7.92 -7.94 -6.05
CA LEU A 759 -9.16 -7.22 -5.73
C LEU A 759 -9.72 -6.51 -6.97
N ARG A 760 -8.84 -5.86 -7.74
CA ARG A 760 -9.24 -5.17 -8.98
C ARG A 760 -9.88 -6.16 -9.97
N SER A 761 -9.29 -7.31 -10.20
CA SER A 761 -9.84 -8.34 -11.10
C SER A 761 -11.20 -8.85 -10.64
N LEU A 762 -11.40 -9.03 -9.33
CA LEU A 762 -12.68 -9.45 -8.75
C LEU A 762 -13.80 -8.41 -8.91
N VAL A 763 -13.49 -7.11 -8.76
CA VAL A 763 -14.52 -6.07 -8.72
C VAL A 763 -14.79 -5.43 -10.09
N GLN A 764 -13.81 -5.44 -11.00
CA GLN A 764 -13.89 -4.83 -12.33
C GLN A 764 -15.12 -5.28 -13.15
N PRO A 765 -15.55 -6.57 -13.13
CA PRO A 765 -16.73 -7.00 -13.87
C PRO A 765 -18.03 -6.29 -13.50
N PHE A 766 -18.14 -5.81 -12.26
CA PHE A 766 -19.35 -5.21 -11.69
C PHE A 766 -19.32 -3.69 -11.60
N ILE A 767 -18.23 -3.06 -12.04
CA ILE A 767 -18.05 -1.60 -11.96
C ILE A 767 -17.74 -1.04 -13.35
N LEU A 768 -18.61 -0.18 -13.84
CA LEU A 768 -18.36 0.62 -15.04
C LEU A 768 -18.02 2.04 -14.61
N ARG A 769 -16.75 2.45 -14.83
CA ARG A 769 -16.24 3.79 -14.49
C ARG A 769 -15.61 4.44 -15.72
N ARG A 770 -16.13 5.60 -16.10
CA ARG A 770 -15.60 6.43 -17.19
C ARG A 770 -15.34 7.83 -16.65
N LEU A 771 -14.25 8.44 -17.11
CA LEU A 771 -13.80 9.76 -16.68
C LEU A 771 -14.15 10.80 -17.78
N LYS A 772 -14.45 12.01 -17.37
CA LYS A 772 -14.65 13.14 -18.31
C LYS A 772 -13.38 13.50 -19.09
N SER A 773 -12.21 13.20 -18.51
CA SER A 773 -10.90 13.42 -19.15
C SER A 773 -10.57 12.41 -20.25
N ASP A 774 -11.35 11.34 -20.40
CA ASP A 774 -11.12 10.30 -21.41
C ASP A 774 -11.69 10.75 -22.75
N ARG A 775 -10.81 11.23 -23.64
CA ARG A 775 -11.15 11.72 -24.98
C ARG A 775 -11.70 10.65 -25.93
N GLU A 776 -11.42 9.37 -25.68
CA GLU A 776 -12.01 8.29 -26.48
C GLU A 776 -13.52 8.13 -26.19
N ILE A 777 -13.95 8.55 -25.00
CA ILE A 777 -15.34 8.45 -24.55
C ILE A 777 -16.12 9.71 -24.84
N ILE A 778 -15.50 10.89 -24.65
CA ILE A 778 -16.16 12.20 -24.76
C ILE A 778 -15.30 13.12 -25.63
N GLN A 779 -15.76 13.36 -26.85
CA GLN A 779 -15.06 14.20 -27.83
C GLN A 779 -15.53 15.65 -27.85
N ASP A 780 -16.69 15.96 -27.25
CA ASP A 780 -17.41 17.22 -27.35
C ASP A 780 -17.36 18.09 -26.09
N LEU A 781 -16.57 17.73 -25.08
CA LEU A 781 -16.29 18.63 -23.97
C LEU A 781 -15.03 19.47 -24.24
N PRO A 782 -15.08 20.80 -23.95
CA PRO A 782 -13.89 21.65 -24.01
C PRO A 782 -12.84 21.19 -22.99
N ASP A 783 -11.60 21.61 -23.22
CA ASP A 783 -10.51 21.34 -22.28
C ASP A 783 -10.79 22.01 -20.94
N LYS A 784 -10.58 21.26 -19.85
CA LYS A 784 -10.71 21.81 -18.51
C LYS A 784 -9.47 22.65 -18.20
N GLN A 785 -9.67 23.95 -17.95
CA GLN A 785 -8.65 24.81 -17.36
C GLN A 785 -8.92 24.98 -15.87
N GLU A 786 -7.91 24.82 -15.05
CA GLU A 786 -7.99 24.92 -13.60
C GLU A 786 -6.92 25.87 -13.09
N MET A 787 -7.34 26.98 -12.49
CA MET A 787 -6.44 27.98 -11.92
C MET A 787 -6.70 28.13 -10.43
N THR A 788 -5.63 28.17 -9.64
CA THR A 788 -5.70 28.52 -8.22
C THR A 788 -5.34 29.97 -8.06
N VAL A 789 -6.27 30.78 -7.56
CA VAL A 789 -6.07 32.19 -7.27
C VAL A 789 -5.92 32.40 -5.77
N PHE A 790 -4.76 32.90 -5.35
CA PHE A 790 -4.49 33.21 -3.96
C PHE A 790 -4.90 34.66 -3.65
N CYS A 791 -5.64 34.86 -2.55
CA CYS A 791 -6.04 36.15 -2.06
C CYS A 791 -5.48 36.35 -0.64
N GLY A 792 -4.79 37.45 -0.39
CA GLY A 792 -4.37 37.85 0.94
C GLY A 792 -5.60 38.19 1.84
N LEU A 793 -5.33 38.55 3.08
CA LEU A 793 -6.38 39.10 3.97
C LEU A 793 -6.31 40.64 3.94
N THR A 794 -7.45 41.30 4.00
CA THR A 794 -7.46 42.74 4.28
C THR A 794 -7.05 43.01 5.74
N ALA A 795 -6.65 44.25 6.06
CA ALA A 795 -6.23 44.59 7.42
C ALA A 795 -7.34 44.26 8.46
N ASP A 796 -8.60 44.52 8.14
CA ASP A 796 -9.74 44.21 8.99
C ASP A 796 -9.94 42.70 9.16
N GLN A 797 -9.78 41.94 8.07
CA GLN A 797 -9.81 40.46 8.12
C GLN A 797 -8.68 39.89 8.96
N ALA A 798 -7.47 40.41 8.82
CA ALA A 798 -6.31 39.95 9.56
C ALA A 798 -6.45 40.23 11.06
N ALA A 799 -6.90 41.40 11.44
CA ALA A 799 -7.15 41.75 12.84
C ALA A 799 -8.23 40.87 13.48
N LEU A 800 -9.35 40.68 12.79
CA LEU A 800 -10.42 39.81 13.26
C LEU A 800 -10.01 38.33 13.32
N TYR A 801 -9.21 37.86 12.34
CA TYR A 801 -8.67 36.53 12.31
C TYR A 801 -7.77 36.27 13.53
N GLN A 802 -6.83 37.16 13.79
CA GLN A 802 -5.91 37.06 14.90
C GLN A 802 -6.66 37.08 16.25
N GLN A 803 -7.59 37.98 16.43
CA GLN A 803 -8.44 38.07 17.64
C GLN A 803 -9.16 36.74 17.91
N VAL A 804 -9.76 36.13 16.87
CA VAL A 804 -10.52 34.87 17.02
C VAL A 804 -9.57 33.69 17.30
N VAL A 805 -8.38 33.70 16.74
CA VAL A 805 -7.35 32.69 17.04
C VAL A 805 -6.92 32.78 18.50
N GLU A 806 -6.52 33.95 18.96
CA GLU A 806 -6.05 34.17 20.34
C GLU A 806 -7.12 33.77 21.37
N GLN A 807 -8.37 34.21 21.18
CA GLN A 807 -9.47 33.83 22.07
C GLN A 807 -9.74 32.32 22.07
N SER A 808 -9.72 31.68 20.90
CA SER A 808 -10.03 30.25 20.79
C SER A 808 -8.89 29.36 21.26
N LEU A 809 -7.64 29.78 21.14
CA LEU A 809 -6.49 29.02 21.65
C LEU A 809 -6.53 28.89 23.17
N VAL A 810 -6.85 29.96 23.90
CA VAL A 810 -7.01 29.92 25.38
C VAL A 810 -8.09 28.90 25.79
N GLU A 811 -9.20 28.85 25.05
CA GLU A 811 -10.29 27.91 25.31
C GLU A 811 -9.88 26.46 24.98
N ILE A 812 -9.14 26.26 23.87
CA ILE A 812 -8.69 24.95 23.40
C ILE A 812 -7.61 24.35 24.33
N GLU A 813 -6.73 25.17 24.88
CA GLU A 813 -5.71 24.75 25.85
C GLU A 813 -6.34 24.20 27.15
N SER A 814 -7.47 24.74 27.56
CA SER A 814 -8.19 24.30 28.77
C SER A 814 -9.07 23.06 28.55
N ALA A 815 -9.25 22.62 27.29
CA ALA A 815 -10.16 21.52 26.93
C ALA A 815 -9.40 20.22 26.63
N GLU A 816 -10.01 19.05 26.94
CA GLU A 816 -9.41 17.73 26.74
C GLU A 816 -10.24 16.83 25.79
N GLY A 817 -9.56 15.88 25.14
CA GLY A 817 -10.16 14.78 24.39
C GLY A 817 -11.10 15.19 23.24
N LEU A 818 -12.32 14.68 23.23
CA LEU A 818 -13.33 14.95 22.20
C LEU A 818 -13.79 16.41 22.16
N GLN A 819 -13.82 17.10 23.30
CA GLN A 819 -14.20 18.49 23.40
C GLN A 819 -13.18 19.39 22.70
N ARG A 820 -11.88 19.16 22.92
CA ARG A 820 -10.79 19.87 22.25
C ARG A 820 -10.87 19.75 20.72
N ARG A 821 -11.12 18.53 20.21
CA ARG A 821 -11.29 18.30 18.75
C ARG A 821 -12.50 19.06 18.19
N GLY A 822 -13.62 19.07 18.91
CA GLY A 822 -14.79 19.83 18.50
C GLY A 822 -14.53 21.34 18.43
N MET A 823 -13.77 21.88 19.37
CA MET A 823 -13.40 23.30 19.42
C MET A 823 -12.45 23.68 18.28
N ILE A 824 -11.48 22.83 17.95
CA ILE A 824 -10.57 23.05 16.79
C ILE A 824 -11.37 23.09 15.47
N LEU A 825 -12.30 22.15 15.27
CA LEU A 825 -13.16 22.16 14.08
C LEU A 825 -14.03 23.40 14.01
N ALA A 826 -14.59 23.84 15.16
CA ALA A 826 -15.37 25.07 15.24
C ALA A 826 -14.52 26.32 14.92
N LEU A 827 -13.28 26.36 15.42
CA LEU A 827 -12.33 27.43 15.09
C LEU A 827 -12.03 27.46 13.58
N LEU A 828 -11.72 26.34 12.95
CA LEU A 828 -11.49 26.27 11.51
C LEU A 828 -12.67 26.77 10.68
N ILE A 829 -13.90 26.50 11.12
CA ILE A 829 -15.11 27.02 10.45
C ILE A 829 -15.18 28.52 10.60
N LYS A 830 -14.97 29.07 11.81
CA LYS A 830 -14.96 30.53 12.06
C LYS A 830 -13.89 31.22 11.19
N LEU A 831 -12.69 30.71 11.14
CA LEU A 831 -11.59 31.26 10.34
C LEU A 831 -11.90 31.22 8.84
N LYS A 832 -12.49 30.13 8.33
CA LYS A 832 -12.97 30.07 6.94
C LYS A 832 -14.03 31.13 6.62
N GLN A 833 -14.94 31.38 7.55
CA GLN A 833 -15.95 32.45 7.40
C GLN A 833 -15.31 33.84 7.34
N ILE A 834 -14.33 34.11 8.21
CA ILE A 834 -13.60 35.40 8.21
C ILE A 834 -12.80 35.55 6.90
N CYS A 835 -12.14 34.47 6.43
CA CYS A 835 -11.43 34.49 5.15
C CYS A 835 -12.34 34.70 3.93
N ASN A 836 -13.63 34.34 4.02
CA ASN A 836 -14.58 34.70 2.98
C ASN A 836 -14.95 36.20 3.11
N HIS A 837 -15.49 36.61 4.25
CA HIS A 837 -15.84 38.00 4.54
C HIS A 837 -16.16 38.19 6.03
N PRO A 838 -15.69 39.26 6.68
CA PRO A 838 -16.02 39.55 8.09
C PRO A 838 -17.53 39.52 8.42
N ALA A 839 -18.37 40.07 7.56
CA ALA A 839 -19.82 40.07 7.72
C ALA A 839 -20.44 38.68 7.86
N GLN A 840 -19.84 37.66 7.24
CA GLN A 840 -20.31 36.29 7.38
C GLN A 840 -20.10 35.74 8.81
N TYR A 841 -18.94 35.98 9.39
CA TYR A 841 -18.63 35.59 10.77
C TYR A 841 -19.44 36.42 11.78
N LEU A 842 -19.53 37.74 11.57
CA LEU A 842 -20.25 38.69 12.43
C LEU A 842 -21.77 38.58 12.24
N LYS A 843 -22.27 37.75 11.33
CA LYS A 843 -23.70 37.55 11.01
C LYS A 843 -24.41 38.85 10.62
N GLN A 844 -23.72 39.71 9.88
CA GLN A 844 -24.29 40.98 9.38
C GLN A 844 -25.15 40.72 8.15
N ALA A 845 -26.15 41.57 7.93
CA ALA A 845 -27.08 41.44 6.81
C ALA A 845 -26.55 42.04 5.48
N THR A 846 -25.54 42.91 5.54
CA THR A 846 -24.99 43.65 4.40
C THR A 846 -23.47 43.49 4.36
N LEU A 847 -22.85 43.65 3.18
CA LEU A 847 -21.41 43.59 2.94
C LEU A 847 -20.70 44.94 3.02
N GLU A 848 -21.46 46.04 3.23
CA GLU A 848 -20.97 47.43 3.07
C GLU A 848 -20.00 47.91 4.18
N GLN A 849 -19.97 47.22 5.34
CA GLN A 849 -19.19 47.65 6.48
C GLN A 849 -17.72 47.17 6.48
N HIS A 850 -17.41 46.18 5.67
CA HIS A 850 -16.07 45.59 5.65
C HIS A 850 -15.68 45.19 4.23
N ASN A 851 -14.40 45.13 3.95
CA ASN A 851 -13.86 44.64 2.68
C ASN A 851 -13.29 43.24 2.84
N SER A 852 -13.33 42.46 1.77
CA SER A 852 -12.72 41.16 1.71
C SER A 852 -11.87 40.99 0.44
N ALA A 853 -10.65 40.59 0.57
CA ALA A 853 -9.77 40.37 -0.59
C ALA A 853 -10.31 39.30 -1.57
N LYS A 854 -11.01 38.29 -1.05
CA LYS A 854 -11.67 37.31 -1.94
C LYS A 854 -12.84 37.87 -2.70
N LEU A 855 -13.60 38.77 -2.07
CA LEU A 855 -14.73 39.42 -2.73
C LEU A 855 -14.28 40.39 -3.81
N LEU A 856 -13.27 41.22 -3.51
CA LEU A 856 -12.66 42.14 -4.48
C LEU A 856 -12.10 41.37 -5.70
N ARG A 857 -11.39 40.29 -5.45
CA ARG A 857 -10.86 39.47 -6.55
C ARG A 857 -11.95 38.78 -7.35
N LEU A 858 -13.02 38.34 -6.70
CA LEU A 858 -14.19 37.77 -7.39
C LEU A 858 -14.87 38.82 -8.28
N GLU A 859 -15.03 40.06 -7.79
CA GLU A 859 -15.61 41.18 -8.54
C GLU A 859 -14.79 41.46 -9.79
N GLU A 860 -13.44 41.58 -9.68
CA GLU A 860 -12.54 41.77 -10.81
C GLU A 860 -12.69 40.63 -11.86
N MET A 861 -12.70 39.38 -11.44
CA MET A 861 -12.86 38.24 -12.35
C MET A 861 -14.23 38.21 -13.00
N LEU A 862 -15.30 38.62 -12.31
CA LEU A 862 -16.63 38.66 -12.88
C LEU A 862 -16.77 39.78 -13.89
N GLU A 863 -16.17 40.95 -13.64
CA GLU A 863 -16.13 42.05 -14.61
C GLU A 863 -15.46 41.63 -15.92
N GLU A 864 -14.33 40.86 -15.82
CA GLU A 864 -13.62 40.34 -17.01
C GLU A 864 -14.48 39.33 -17.77
N VAL A 865 -15.08 38.35 -17.09
CA VAL A 865 -15.95 37.34 -17.71
C VAL A 865 -17.19 37.96 -18.36
N LEU A 866 -17.80 38.95 -17.72
CA LEU A 866 -18.99 39.64 -18.25
C LEU A 866 -18.65 40.55 -19.45
N ALA A 867 -17.47 41.17 -19.43
CA ALA A 867 -16.98 41.97 -20.58
C ALA A 867 -16.81 41.11 -21.84
N GLU A 868 -16.44 39.84 -21.68
CA GLU A 868 -16.34 38.85 -22.77
C GLU A 868 -17.68 38.22 -23.16
N SER A 869 -18.80 38.64 -22.52
CA SER A 869 -20.15 38.08 -22.69
C SER A 869 -20.26 36.60 -22.29
N ASP A 870 -19.36 36.14 -21.45
CA ASP A 870 -19.36 34.77 -20.87
C ASP A 870 -20.26 34.71 -19.62
N ARG A 871 -20.43 33.51 -19.08
CA ARG A 871 -21.27 33.20 -17.90
C ARG A 871 -20.49 32.51 -16.83
N ALA A 872 -20.72 32.86 -15.57
CA ALA A 872 -20.08 32.28 -14.42
C ALA A 872 -21.06 31.56 -13.50
N LEU A 873 -20.60 30.46 -12.88
CA LEU A 873 -21.25 29.78 -11.76
C LEU A 873 -20.38 29.90 -10.53
N ILE A 874 -20.89 30.45 -9.46
CA ILE A 874 -20.17 30.65 -8.19
C ILE A 874 -20.62 29.60 -7.19
N PHE A 875 -19.67 28.79 -6.68
CA PHE A 875 -19.92 27.77 -5.66
C PHE A 875 -19.32 28.16 -4.34
N THR A 876 -20.06 27.98 -3.26
CA THR A 876 -19.60 28.23 -1.89
C THR A 876 -20.00 27.11 -0.94
N GLN A 877 -19.15 26.83 0.07
CA GLN A 877 -19.47 25.86 1.14
C GLN A 877 -20.55 26.37 2.12
N PHE A 878 -20.79 27.70 2.18
CA PHE A 878 -21.67 28.31 3.15
C PHE A 878 -22.91 28.88 2.49
N ALA A 879 -24.07 28.31 2.79
CA ALA A 879 -25.35 28.81 2.27
C ALA A 879 -25.64 30.27 2.64
N GLU A 880 -25.20 30.71 3.82
CA GLU A 880 -25.31 32.10 4.29
C GLU A 880 -24.49 33.06 3.43
N TRP A 881 -23.28 32.64 3.04
CA TRP A 881 -22.42 33.42 2.16
C TRP A 881 -23.04 33.57 0.76
N GLY A 882 -23.63 32.49 0.23
CA GLY A 882 -24.36 32.57 -1.04
C GLY A 882 -25.57 33.56 -1.00
N LYS A 883 -26.24 33.72 0.16
CA LYS A 883 -27.30 34.69 0.33
C LYS A 883 -26.79 36.12 0.36
N LEU A 884 -25.63 36.36 0.97
CA LEU A 884 -24.97 37.66 1.02
C LEU A 884 -24.41 38.11 -0.34
N LEU A 885 -23.92 37.15 -1.15
CA LEU A 885 -23.43 37.43 -2.50
C LEU A 885 -24.52 37.73 -3.52
N LYS A 886 -25.74 37.15 -3.33
CA LYS A 886 -26.82 37.27 -4.33
C LYS A 886 -27.21 38.72 -4.68
N PRO A 887 -27.34 39.70 -3.77
CA PRO A 887 -27.64 41.07 -4.13
C PRO A 887 -26.56 41.71 -5.02
N LYS A 888 -25.29 41.49 -4.70
CA LYS A 888 -24.14 42.02 -5.48
C LYS A 888 -24.04 41.42 -6.87
N SER A 889 -24.33 40.13 -7.02
CA SER A 889 -24.33 39.49 -8.35
C SER A 889 -25.47 39.89 -9.27
N VAL A 890 -26.42 40.70 -8.79
CA VAL A 890 -27.51 41.30 -9.58
C VAL A 890 -27.16 42.73 -9.98
N GLU A 891 -26.20 43.35 -9.27
CA GLU A 891 -25.72 44.73 -9.56
C GLU A 891 -24.58 44.74 -10.61
N CYS A 892 -23.85 43.66 -10.76
CA CYS A 892 -22.95 43.42 -11.87
C CYS A 892 -23.69 42.81 -13.07
#